data_3b79a5cbe54cc88304a704e3e4293f4c
#
_entry.id   3b79a5cbe54cc88304a704e3e4293f4c
#
_cell.length_a   1.000
_cell.length_b   1.000
_cell.length_c   1.000
_cell.angle_alpha   90.00
_cell.angle_beta   90.00
_cell.angle_gamma   90.00
#
_symmetry.space_group_name_H-M   'P 1'
#
loop_
_entity.id
_entity.type
_entity.pdbx_description
1 polymer ?
#
loop_
_entity_poly.entity_id
_entity_poly.type
_entity_poly.pdbx_seq_one_letter_code
_entity_poly.pdbx_strand_id
1 'polypeptide(L)'
;MIDEEALLAQFTAQFDQQTDDSDTTQADSNDSDSIPAFDADRFLQGLDAIFARHAAASEAAPYLEQAMSDAENAEDDAGLLTVLNETMGFYRSQGWHDKNQWIVQRTIELALRMGLEGSETWATTLINCATAMRAAKQYDQAEDLYTQALHCAEQVFSPGDRRIAALHNNLSMLYSETDRTEQAEHELRKAINLLASASKNPSTDIDLASSYTNLALMLLADGEIDQADRYARKALAIHTTACRQGKDSAHVASALAGMAQVRFAQQRFGEAAGYYRKALAVIEKRYGRDTEYWRTTDGNLRQALDSAAKNGQKVGIPADINGNAADSTEPGSDSATLLSDVNGMNGMEMARRFWEQAGKPMLQSRYPDYAERIAVGLVGYGSECFGFDDALSRDHDFGARFCLWLTNEDYAAIGTALQEDYERIAHAWRSEHSSADLPDSPSTPRAQGTMRRDGVFRIGDFFETLTGYREAPPQDAPHEWLALDESTLATATNGRIFADALGIFSKTRQGFTFMPEDVRLSLISRRLGMLAQAGQYNLPRMLQRGDGAAAMTSIHEFAQAAISLVFLVNNPVSVGYVPYYKWCFAALRRLSRRMATRLPGVCMQLEEILHLASAACFGVPGTTAEHKASTMATPPADRINAIIERICSDIVGELQREGLTSSQETFLEWQRPYVEEHIVSDAPCLHSL
;
A
#
# COMPACT_ATOMS: atom_id res chain seq x y z
N MET A 1 -16.33 -17.04 4.99
CA MET A 1 -16.33 -16.49 3.62
C MET A 1 -17.30 -15.34 3.63
N ILE A 2 -16.78 -14.15 3.42
CA ILE A 2 -17.52 -12.89 3.40
C ILE A 2 -18.08 -12.74 1.99
N ASP A 3 -19.29 -12.24 1.91
CA ASP A 3 -20.00 -12.00 0.66
C ASP A 3 -19.32 -10.92 -0.17
N GLU A 4 -18.49 -11.36 -1.12
CA GLU A 4 -17.70 -10.50 -2.01
C GLU A 4 -18.57 -9.78 -3.05
N GLU A 5 -19.74 -10.33 -3.44
CA GLU A 5 -20.67 -9.67 -4.38
C GLU A 5 -21.32 -8.42 -3.78
N ALA A 6 -21.62 -8.46 -2.48
CA ALA A 6 -22.20 -7.31 -1.80
C ALA A 6 -21.20 -6.16 -1.62
N LEU A 7 -19.90 -6.47 -1.49
CA LEU A 7 -18.83 -5.46 -1.45
C LEU A 7 -18.64 -4.80 -2.84
N LEU A 8 -18.78 -5.57 -3.91
CA LEU A 8 -18.67 -5.06 -5.28
C LEU A 8 -19.81 -4.10 -5.62
N ALA A 9 -21.05 -4.49 -5.30
CA ALA A 9 -22.25 -3.66 -5.52
C ALA A 9 -22.19 -2.33 -4.73
N GLN A 10 -21.54 -2.36 -3.56
CA GLN A 10 -21.38 -1.16 -2.73
C GLN A 10 -20.27 -0.23 -3.24
N PHE A 11 -19.23 -0.78 -3.86
CA PHE A 11 -18.18 0.00 -4.51
C PHE A 11 -18.71 0.70 -5.77
N THR A 12 -19.51 0.00 -6.58
CA THR A 12 -20.12 0.55 -7.79
C THR A 12 -21.12 1.67 -7.47
N ALA A 13 -21.94 1.50 -6.43
CA ALA A 13 -22.93 2.50 -6.02
C ALA A 13 -22.31 3.79 -5.41
N GLN A 14 -21.04 3.75 -4.97
CA GLN A 14 -20.32 4.94 -4.51
C GLN A 14 -19.74 5.78 -5.66
N PHE A 15 -19.48 5.19 -6.81
CA PHE A 15 -19.06 5.90 -8.02
C PHE A 15 -20.18 6.75 -8.61
N ASP A 16 -21.42 6.26 -8.59
CA ASP A 16 -22.59 6.96 -9.16
C ASP A 16 -22.99 8.25 -8.40
N GLN A 17 -22.51 8.48 -7.19
CA GLN A 17 -22.86 9.67 -6.41
C GLN A 17 -21.90 10.87 -6.57
N GLN A 18 -20.78 10.73 -7.29
CA GLN A 18 -19.80 11.81 -7.43
C GLN A 18 -19.70 12.45 -8.83
N THR A 19 -20.49 11.98 -9.82
CA THR A 19 -20.43 12.55 -11.18
C THR A 19 -21.45 13.66 -11.50
N ASP A 20 -22.19 14.16 -10.52
CA ASP A 20 -23.31 15.09 -10.74
C ASP A 20 -22.96 16.56 -10.47
N ASP A 21 -21.73 17.01 -10.77
CA ASP A 21 -21.41 18.45 -10.80
C ASP A 21 -20.25 18.73 -11.77
N SER A 22 -20.54 18.81 -13.08
CA SER A 22 -19.75 19.67 -13.99
C SER A 22 -20.44 19.91 -15.31
N ASP A 23 -20.94 21.13 -15.46
CA ASP A 23 -21.08 22.01 -16.62
C ASP A 23 -21.27 21.41 -18.02
N THR A 24 -22.54 21.58 -18.47
CA THR A 24 -22.93 21.60 -19.88
C THR A 24 -22.34 22.83 -20.60
N THR A 25 -21.36 22.61 -21.47
CA THR A 25 -21.07 23.50 -22.58
C THR A 25 -21.35 22.77 -23.91
N GLN A 26 -22.40 23.24 -24.58
CA GLN A 26 -22.69 22.91 -25.97
C GLN A 26 -21.51 23.35 -26.85
N ALA A 27 -20.99 22.43 -27.65
CA ALA A 27 -20.15 22.75 -28.82
C ALA A 27 -20.78 22.17 -30.09
N ASP A 28 -20.81 23.03 -31.07
CA ASP A 28 -21.41 22.84 -32.36
C ASP A 28 -20.84 21.68 -33.21
N SER A 29 -21.75 21.05 -33.91
CA SER A 29 -21.52 20.04 -34.94
C SER A 29 -20.70 20.55 -36.11
N ASN A 30 -19.63 19.81 -36.47
CA ASN A 30 -19.30 19.34 -37.82
C ASN A 30 -17.86 18.79 -37.83
N ASP A 31 -17.70 17.49 -37.74
CA ASP A 31 -16.68 16.79 -38.54
C ASP A 31 -17.07 15.30 -38.64
N SER A 32 -17.27 14.85 -39.86
CA SER A 32 -17.64 13.49 -40.18
C SER A 32 -16.36 12.67 -40.43
N ASP A 33 -15.79 12.09 -39.38
CA ASP A 33 -14.91 10.91 -39.39
C ASP A 33 -14.34 10.60 -37.99
N SER A 34 -14.98 11.08 -36.90
CA SER A 34 -14.58 10.69 -35.58
C SER A 34 -15.13 9.31 -35.22
N ILE A 35 -14.24 8.38 -34.86
CA ILE A 35 -14.61 7.12 -34.22
C ILE A 35 -15.46 7.51 -32.99
N PRO A 36 -16.70 6.95 -32.84
CA PRO A 36 -17.54 7.31 -31.68
C PRO A 36 -16.82 6.96 -30.38
N ALA A 37 -16.78 7.91 -29.45
CA ALA A 37 -16.23 7.69 -28.11
C ALA A 37 -16.95 6.51 -27.43
N PHE A 38 -16.24 5.75 -26.62
CA PHE A 38 -16.84 4.65 -25.84
C PHE A 38 -17.77 5.24 -24.76
N ASP A 39 -18.99 4.73 -24.70
CA ASP A 39 -20.01 5.18 -23.73
C ASP A 39 -19.93 4.32 -22.47
N ALA A 40 -19.14 4.74 -21.49
CA ALA A 40 -18.92 4.02 -20.23
C ALA A 40 -20.21 3.91 -19.39
N ASP A 41 -21.06 4.93 -19.39
CA ASP A 41 -22.32 4.93 -18.63
C ASP A 41 -23.29 3.90 -19.21
N ARG A 42 -23.40 3.85 -20.54
CA ARG A 42 -24.21 2.86 -21.22
C ARG A 42 -23.70 1.44 -20.99
N PHE A 43 -22.38 1.28 -20.96
CA PHE A 43 -21.73 0.01 -20.63
C PHE A 43 -22.11 -0.45 -19.21
N LEU A 44 -21.96 0.40 -18.20
CA LEU A 44 -22.29 0.09 -16.80
C LEU A 44 -23.79 -0.26 -16.67
N GLN A 45 -24.70 0.54 -17.25
CA GLN A 45 -26.14 0.24 -17.26
C GLN A 45 -26.46 -1.12 -17.89
N GLY A 46 -25.77 -1.46 -18.99
CA GLY A 46 -25.92 -2.76 -19.65
C GLY A 46 -25.45 -3.91 -18.76
N LEU A 47 -24.33 -3.76 -18.09
CA LEU A 47 -23.80 -4.75 -17.16
C LEU A 47 -24.74 -4.94 -15.97
N ASP A 48 -25.21 -3.86 -15.35
CA ASP A 48 -26.20 -3.89 -14.27
C ASP A 48 -27.49 -4.58 -14.67
N ALA A 49 -27.98 -4.34 -15.89
CA ALA A 49 -29.17 -5.02 -16.41
C ALA A 49 -28.96 -6.53 -16.57
N ILE A 50 -27.75 -6.99 -16.88
CA ILE A 50 -27.40 -8.42 -16.93
C ILE A 50 -27.44 -9.02 -15.51
N PHE A 51 -26.85 -8.34 -14.52
CA PHE A 51 -26.88 -8.78 -13.13
C PHE A 51 -28.31 -8.78 -12.56
N ALA A 52 -29.08 -7.73 -12.81
CA ALA A 52 -30.47 -7.62 -12.33
C ALA A 52 -31.39 -8.74 -12.86
N ARG A 53 -31.09 -9.30 -14.04
CA ARG A 53 -31.81 -10.43 -14.62
C ARG A 53 -31.28 -11.80 -14.21
N HIS A 54 -30.26 -11.85 -13.34
CA HIS A 54 -29.54 -13.07 -12.95
C HIS A 54 -28.94 -13.84 -14.15
N ALA A 55 -28.57 -13.14 -15.22
CA ALA A 55 -28.00 -13.71 -16.45
C ALA A 55 -26.46 -13.67 -16.47
N ALA A 56 -25.82 -13.27 -15.39
CA ALA A 56 -24.37 -13.03 -15.32
C ALA A 56 -23.53 -14.22 -15.78
N ALA A 57 -23.91 -15.45 -15.39
CA ALA A 57 -23.16 -16.66 -15.74
C ALA A 57 -23.06 -16.93 -17.25
N SER A 58 -24.01 -16.46 -18.05
CA SER A 58 -24.07 -16.71 -19.51
C SER A 58 -23.77 -15.47 -20.35
N GLU A 59 -24.08 -14.27 -19.85
CA GLU A 59 -24.06 -13.05 -20.65
C GLU A 59 -22.94 -12.08 -20.25
N ALA A 60 -22.47 -12.06 -18.99
CA ALA A 60 -21.52 -11.04 -18.54
C ALA A 60 -20.14 -11.17 -19.20
N ALA A 61 -19.58 -12.38 -19.32
CA ALA A 61 -18.26 -12.54 -19.93
C ALA A 61 -18.21 -12.08 -21.40
N PRO A 62 -19.12 -12.51 -22.29
CA PRO A 62 -19.14 -12.01 -23.66
C PRO A 62 -19.38 -10.50 -23.75
N TYR A 63 -20.20 -9.95 -22.85
CA TYR A 63 -20.49 -8.51 -22.81
C TYR A 63 -19.25 -7.70 -22.43
N LEU A 64 -18.50 -8.14 -21.40
CA LEU A 64 -17.26 -7.52 -20.96
C LEU A 64 -16.15 -7.63 -22.03
N GLU A 65 -16.00 -8.80 -22.67
CA GLU A 65 -15.03 -9.00 -23.75
C GLU A 65 -15.34 -8.09 -24.96
N GLN A 66 -16.62 -7.90 -25.29
CA GLN A 66 -17.03 -6.98 -26.36
C GLN A 66 -16.75 -5.53 -25.96
N ALA A 67 -17.09 -5.13 -24.75
CA ALA A 67 -16.86 -3.77 -24.25
C ALA A 67 -15.36 -3.41 -24.21
N MET A 68 -14.48 -4.37 -23.84
CA MET A 68 -13.03 -4.16 -23.94
C MET A 68 -12.59 -3.86 -25.37
N SER A 69 -13.10 -4.63 -26.35
CA SER A 69 -12.78 -4.40 -27.76
C SER A 69 -13.33 -3.07 -28.26
N ASP A 70 -14.53 -2.69 -27.84
CA ASP A 70 -15.17 -1.44 -28.25
C ASP A 70 -14.39 -0.23 -27.70
N ALA A 71 -13.96 -0.27 -26.43
CA ALA A 71 -13.15 0.79 -25.84
C ALA A 71 -11.75 0.89 -26.49
N GLU A 72 -11.12 -0.25 -26.84
CA GLU A 72 -9.85 -0.28 -27.56
C GLU A 72 -9.98 0.31 -28.96
N ASN A 73 -11.03 -0.07 -29.70
CA ASN A 73 -11.29 0.45 -31.02
C ASN A 73 -11.62 1.95 -31.04
N ALA A 74 -12.19 2.45 -29.94
CA ALA A 74 -12.45 3.87 -29.72
C ALA A 74 -11.21 4.65 -29.26
N GLU A 75 -10.08 3.98 -29.00
CA GLU A 75 -8.87 4.56 -28.40
C GLU A 75 -9.17 5.29 -27.07
N ASP A 76 -10.18 4.82 -26.33
CA ASP A 76 -10.62 5.39 -25.05
C ASP A 76 -10.00 4.64 -23.87
N ASP A 77 -8.84 5.10 -23.43
CA ASP A 77 -8.10 4.51 -22.30
C ASP A 77 -8.88 4.61 -20.97
N ALA A 78 -9.69 5.66 -20.77
CA ALA A 78 -10.49 5.81 -19.54
C ALA A 78 -11.68 4.84 -19.55
N GLY A 79 -12.37 4.72 -20.65
CA GLY A 79 -13.41 3.70 -20.86
C GLY A 79 -12.86 2.29 -20.70
N LEU A 80 -11.71 2.00 -21.30
CA LEU A 80 -11.04 0.71 -21.17
C LEU A 80 -10.66 0.40 -19.70
N LEU A 81 -10.17 1.36 -18.96
CA LEU A 81 -9.83 1.19 -17.53
C LEU A 81 -11.08 0.83 -16.71
N THR A 82 -12.21 1.47 -16.99
CA THR A 82 -13.50 1.16 -16.38
C THR A 82 -13.91 -0.27 -16.67
N VAL A 83 -13.88 -0.70 -17.96
CA VAL A 83 -14.24 -2.07 -18.34
C VAL A 83 -13.32 -3.11 -17.72
N LEU A 84 -12.01 -2.83 -17.61
CA LEU A 84 -11.05 -3.73 -16.98
C LEU A 84 -11.32 -3.90 -15.47
N ASN A 85 -11.68 -2.83 -14.76
CA ASN A 85 -12.03 -2.90 -13.34
C ASN A 85 -13.29 -3.75 -13.12
N GLU A 86 -14.34 -3.58 -13.93
CA GLU A 86 -15.56 -4.39 -13.87
C GLU A 86 -15.28 -5.86 -14.22
N THR A 87 -14.48 -6.10 -15.26
CA THR A 87 -14.04 -7.46 -15.65
C THR A 87 -13.29 -8.16 -14.52
N MET A 88 -12.40 -7.43 -13.84
CA MET A 88 -11.63 -7.95 -12.71
C MET A 88 -12.55 -8.40 -11.57
N GLY A 89 -13.57 -7.60 -11.23
CA GLY A 89 -14.57 -7.92 -10.25
C GLY A 89 -15.38 -9.16 -10.65
N PHE A 90 -15.86 -9.20 -11.89
CA PHE A 90 -16.62 -10.33 -12.41
C PHE A 90 -15.80 -11.63 -12.43
N TYR A 91 -14.58 -11.62 -12.97
CA TYR A 91 -13.73 -12.83 -13.00
C TYR A 91 -13.38 -13.35 -11.61
N ARG A 92 -13.20 -12.43 -10.65
CA ARG A 92 -13.03 -12.80 -9.25
C ARG A 92 -14.25 -13.53 -8.70
N SER A 93 -15.46 -13.03 -8.98
CA SER A 93 -16.71 -13.66 -8.52
C SER A 93 -16.93 -15.06 -9.11
N GLN A 94 -16.41 -15.31 -10.32
CA GLN A 94 -16.48 -16.60 -10.98
C GLN A 94 -15.33 -17.55 -10.60
N GLY A 95 -14.34 -17.11 -9.81
CA GLY A 95 -13.16 -17.89 -9.47
C GLY A 95 -12.20 -18.10 -10.66
N TRP A 96 -12.26 -17.27 -11.68
CA TRP A 96 -11.39 -17.36 -12.87
C TRP A 96 -10.06 -16.66 -12.64
N HIS A 97 -9.34 -17.12 -11.64
CA HIS A 97 -8.14 -16.45 -11.12
C HIS A 97 -7.02 -16.30 -12.15
N ASP A 98 -6.78 -17.32 -12.99
CA ASP A 98 -5.74 -17.26 -14.03
C ASP A 98 -6.04 -16.19 -15.09
N LYS A 99 -7.30 -16.10 -15.54
CA LYS A 99 -7.72 -15.02 -16.45
C LYS A 99 -7.63 -13.65 -15.78
N ASN A 100 -8.00 -13.58 -14.52
CA ASN A 100 -8.00 -12.35 -13.75
C ASN A 100 -6.60 -11.79 -13.51
N GLN A 101 -5.58 -12.63 -13.36
CA GLN A 101 -4.20 -12.20 -13.23
C GLN A 101 -3.74 -11.39 -14.47
N TRP A 102 -4.14 -11.80 -15.66
CA TRP A 102 -3.85 -11.05 -16.89
C TRP A 102 -4.61 -9.70 -16.92
N ILE A 103 -5.87 -9.66 -16.50
CA ILE A 103 -6.65 -8.41 -16.40
C ILE A 103 -5.97 -7.45 -15.41
N VAL A 104 -5.56 -7.93 -14.23
CA VAL A 104 -4.85 -7.13 -13.23
C VAL A 104 -3.59 -6.50 -13.81
N GLN A 105 -2.74 -7.30 -14.47
CA GLN A 105 -1.52 -6.81 -15.10
C GLN A 105 -1.82 -5.70 -16.11
N ARG A 106 -2.79 -5.96 -17.00
CA ARG A 106 -3.20 -5.01 -18.03
C ARG A 106 -3.78 -3.71 -17.46
N THR A 107 -4.57 -3.82 -16.38
CA THR A 107 -5.17 -2.67 -15.70
C THR A 107 -4.09 -1.76 -15.13
N ILE A 108 -3.08 -2.33 -14.45
CA ILE A 108 -1.96 -1.58 -13.89
C ILE A 108 -1.15 -0.91 -15.02
N GLU A 109 -0.81 -1.65 -16.09
CA GLU A 109 -0.06 -1.11 -17.22
C GLU A 109 -0.79 0.03 -17.93
N LEU A 110 -2.12 -0.08 -18.09
CA LEU A 110 -2.95 0.96 -18.66
C LEU A 110 -2.97 2.20 -17.76
N ALA A 111 -3.21 2.04 -16.46
CA ALA A 111 -3.25 3.14 -15.52
C ALA A 111 -1.89 3.88 -15.44
N LEU A 112 -0.77 3.14 -15.50
CA LEU A 112 0.57 3.72 -15.59
C LEU A 112 0.77 4.52 -16.89
N ARG A 113 0.35 3.97 -18.04
CA ARG A 113 0.41 4.67 -19.33
C ARG A 113 -0.41 5.96 -19.36
N MET A 114 -1.54 5.96 -18.63
CA MET A 114 -2.38 7.16 -18.47
C MET A 114 -1.80 8.18 -17.48
N GLY A 115 -0.70 7.89 -16.80
CA GLY A 115 -0.09 8.77 -15.80
C GLY A 115 -0.96 8.98 -14.54
N LEU A 116 -1.72 7.95 -14.13
CA LEU A 116 -2.66 8.07 -13.01
C LEU A 116 -2.00 7.91 -11.64
N GLU A 117 -0.68 7.65 -11.57
CA GLU A 117 0.03 7.49 -10.30
C GLU A 117 -0.21 8.67 -9.36
N GLY A 118 -0.48 8.34 -8.10
CA GLY A 118 -0.76 9.36 -7.08
C GLY A 118 -2.14 10.00 -7.16
N SER A 119 -3.04 9.50 -8.02
CA SER A 119 -4.44 9.96 -8.10
C SER A 119 -5.40 9.07 -7.30
N GLU A 120 -6.62 9.56 -7.07
CA GLU A 120 -7.70 8.77 -6.47
C GLU A 120 -8.05 7.52 -7.29
N THR A 121 -8.06 7.66 -8.62
CA THR A 121 -8.29 6.55 -9.55
C THR A 121 -7.21 5.49 -9.43
N TRP A 122 -5.94 5.90 -9.29
CA TRP A 122 -4.84 4.99 -9.04
C TRP A 122 -5.01 4.20 -7.75
N ALA A 123 -5.33 4.90 -6.63
CA ALA A 123 -5.56 4.25 -5.34
C ALA A 123 -6.68 3.19 -5.44
N THR A 124 -7.80 3.54 -6.08
CA THR A 124 -8.95 2.64 -6.29
C THR A 124 -8.58 1.44 -7.17
N THR A 125 -7.87 1.68 -8.26
CA THR A 125 -7.38 0.61 -9.16
C THR A 125 -6.48 -0.38 -8.41
N LEU A 126 -5.55 0.11 -7.60
CA LEU A 126 -4.69 -0.75 -6.77
C LEU A 126 -5.47 -1.58 -5.75
N ILE A 127 -6.52 -1.02 -5.13
CA ILE A 127 -7.41 -1.77 -4.22
C ILE A 127 -8.08 -2.94 -4.94
N ASN A 128 -8.61 -2.70 -6.14
CA ASN A 128 -9.27 -3.72 -6.94
C ASN A 128 -8.30 -4.83 -7.35
N CYS A 129 -7.12 -4.44 -7.83
CA CYS A 129 -6.04 -5.38 -8.18
C CYS A 129 -5.60 -6.22 -6.98
N ALA A 130 -5.37 -5.58 -5.82
CA ALA A 130 -5.00 -6.27 -4.59
C ALA A 130 -6.06 -7.29 -4.14
N THR A 131 -7.34 -6.91 -4.25
CA THR A 131 -8.47 -7.78 -3.90
C THR A 131 -8.55 -8.98 -4.84
N ALA A 132 -8.30 -8.80 -6.14
CA ALA A 132 -8.23 -9.88 -7.11
C ALA A 132 -7.07 -10.85 -6.83
N MET A 133 -5.89 -10.32 -6.47
CA MET A 133 -4.72 -11.12 -6.11
C MET A 133 -4.92 -11.90 -4.82
N ARG A 134 -5.56 -11.30 -3.79
CA ARG A 134 -5.92 -12.00 -2.55
C ARG A 134 -6.87 -13.18 -2.84
N ALA A 135 -7.90 -12.97 -3.65
CA ALA A 135 -8.82 -14.02 -4.04
C ALA A 135 -8.11 -15.16 -4.80
N ALA A 136 -7.10 -14.85 -5.60
CA ALA A 136 -6.23 -15.80 -6.27
C ALA A 136 -5.20 -16.47 -5.34
N LYS A 137 -5.20 -16.14 -4.03
CA LYS A 137 -4.22 -16.59 -3.03
C LYS A 137 -2.77 -16.18 -3.32
N GLN A 138 -2.59 -15.15 -4.12
CA GLN A 138 -1.29 -14.51 -4.38
C GLN A 138 -1.02 -13.47 -3.29
N TYR A 139 -0.87 -13.95 -2.05
CA TYR A 139 -0.91 -13.10 -0.85
C TYR A 139 0.22 -12.07 -0.80
N ASP A 140 1.43 -12.42 -1.21
CA ASP A 140 2.57 -11.47 -1.21
C ASP A 140 2.32 -10.30 -2.18
N GLN A 141 1.76 -10.60 -3.36
CA GLN A 141 1.42 -9.57 -4.35
C GLN A 141 0.23 -8.73 -3.90
N ALA A 142 -0.78 -9.36 -3.29
CA ALA A 142 -1.93 -8.66 -2.73
C ALA A 142 -1.52 -7.70 -1.60
N GLU A 143 -0.63 -8.13 -0.70
CA GLU A 143 -0.13 -7.28 0.39
C GLU A 143 0.65 -6.07 -0.14
N ASP A 144 1.50 -6.28 -1.14
CA ASP A 144 2.25 -5.19 -1.77
C ASP A 144 1.31 -4.17 -2.42
N LEU A 145 0.32 -4.63 -3.19
CA LEU A 145 -0.67 -3.76 -3.83
C LEU A 145 -1.54 -3.02 -2.81
N TYR A 146 -2.01 -3.69 -1.75
CA TYR A 146 -2.74 -3.01 -0.67
C TYR A 146 -1.90 -1.97 0.06
N THR A 147 -0.60 -2.25 0.28
CA THR A 147 0.32 -1.30 0.92
C THR A 147 0.53 -0.07 0.04
N GLN A 148 0.69 -0.26 -1.27
CA GLN A 148 0.78 0.83 -2.23
C GLN A 148 -0.53 1.64 -2.28
N ALA A 149 -1.68 0.94 -2.34
CA ALA A 149 -2.99 1.57 -2.30
C ALA A 149 -3.19 2.39 -1.03
N LEU A 150 -2.82 1.87 0.14
CA LEU A 150 -2.93 2.59 1.41
C LEU A 150 -2.04 3.83 1.43
N HIS A 151 -0.80 3.70 0.97
CA HIS A 151 0.11 4.85 0.88
C HIS A 151 -0.44 5.95 -0.04
N CYS A 152 -0.98 5.59 -1.21
CA CYS A 152 -1.62 6.53 -2.11
C CYS A 152 -2.90 7.12 -1.50
N ALA A 153 -3.77 6.26 -0.95
CA ALA A 153 -5.05 6.66 -0.37
C ALA A 153 -4.89 7.67 0.79
N GLU A 154 -3.89 7.47 1.65
CA GLU A 154 -3.56 8.40 2.75
C GLU A 154 -3.11 9.78 2.25
N GLN A 155 -2.67 9.89 0.99
CA GLN A 155 -2.24 11.15 0.38
C GLN A 155 -3.36 11.88 -0.36
N VAL A 156 -4.24 11.13 -1.03
CA VAL A 156 -5.23 11.71 -1.95
C VAL A 156 -6.63 11.79 -1.36
N PHE A 157 -7.00 10.89 -0.44
CA PHE A 157 -8.30 10.91 0.20
C PHE A 157 -8.31 11.79 1.47
N SER A 158 -9.46 12.31 1.83
CA SER A 158 -9.63 12.95 3.13
C SER A 158 -9.44 11.94 4.28
N PRO A 159 -8.94 12.36 5.46
CA PRO A 159 -8.67 11.44 6.58
C PRO A 159 -9.88 10.61 7.07
N GLY A 160 -11.09 11.05 6.77
CA GLY A 160 -12.34 10.34 7.11
C GLY A 160 -12.94 9.57 5.93
N ASP A 161 -12.23 9.40 4.83
CA ASP A 161 -12.75 8.71 3.65
C ASP A 161 -12.97 7.22 3.93
N ARG A 162 -14.16 6.74 3.59
CA ARG A 162 -14.59 5.35 3.83
C ARG A 162 -13.76 4.34 3.04
N ARG A 163 -13.16 4.75 1.92
CA ARG A 163 -12.27 3.90 1.10
C ARG A 163 -11.02 3.49 1.87
N ILE A 164 -10.49 4.36 2.76
CA ILE A 164 -9.38 4.02 3.64
C ILE A 164 -9.81 2.94 4.65
N ALA A 165 -11.01 3.04 5.21
CA ALA A 165 -11.52 2.01 6.11
C ALA A 165 -11.75 0.67 5.39
N ALA A 166 -12.26 0.69 4.15
CA ALA A 166 -12.39 -0.52 3.33
C ALA A 166 -11.02 -1.18 3.06
N LEU A 167 -9.99 -0.37 2.81
CA LEU A 167 -8.61 -0.85 2.64
C LEU A 167 -8.09 -1.57 3.89
N HIS A 168 -8.29 -1.00 5.07
CA HIS A 168 -7.93 -1.63 6.33
C HIS A 168 -8.72 -2.93 6.57
N ASN A 169 -10.01 -2.98 6.21
CA ASN A 169 -10.77 -4.23 6.23
C ASN A 169 -10.18 -5.30 5.31
N ASN A 170 -9.81 -4.93 4.07
CA ASN A 170 -9.23 -5.86 3.12
C ASN A 170 -7.86 -6.39 3.58
N LEU A 171 -7.02 -5.52 4.16
CA LEU A 171 -5.75 -5.91 4.79
C LEU A 171 -5.97 -6.87 5.96
N SER A 172 -6.99 -6.62 6.80
CA SER A 172 -7.30 -7.52 7.90
C SER A 172 -7.69 -8.91 7.41
N MET A 173 -8.44 -9.00 6.31
CA MET A 173 -8.80 -10.29 5.70
C MET A 173 -7.56 -11.01 5.16
N LEU A 174 -6.67 -10.31 4.47
CA LEU A 174 -5.42 -10.88 3.97
C LEU A 174 -4.56 -11.41 5.13
N TYR A 175 -4.42 -10.65 6.20
CA TYR A 175 -3.64 -11.07 7.38
C TYR A 175 -4.28 -12.26 8.08
N SER A 176 -5.61 -12.32 8.17
CA SER A 176 -6.33 -13.48 8.70
C SER A 176 -6.13 -14.74 7.83
N GLU A 177 -6.15 -14.61 6.51
CA GLU A 177 -5.91 -15.72 5.57
C GLU A 177 -4.46 -16.22 5.55
N THR A 178 -3.53 -15.44 6.10
CA THR A 178 -2.09 -15.76 6.21
C THR A 178 -1.64 -16.04 7.65
N ASP A 179 -2.58 -16.38 8.55
CA ASP A 179 -2.34 -16.71 9.97
C ASP A 179 -1.63 -15.60 10.77
N ARG A 180 -1.78 -14.33 10.36
CA ARG A 180 -1.21 -13.15 11.03
C ARG A 180 -2.30 -12.43 11.83
N THR A 181 -2.87 -13.13 12.83
CA THR A 181 -4.07 -12.73 13.55
C THR A 181 -3.94 -11.36 14.24
N GLU A 182 -2.81 -11.06 14.89
CA GLU A 182 -2.58 -9.78 15.56
C GLU A 182 -2.61 -8.59 14.57
N GLN A 183 -2.00 -8.76 13.39
CA GLN A 183 -2.02 -7.73 12.35
C GLN A 183 -3.42 -7.56 11.78
N ALA A 184 -4.15 -8.67 11.59
CA ALA A 184 -5.52 -8.66 11.12
C ALA A 184 -6.43 -7.88 12.09
N GLU A 185 -6.35 -8.15 13.39
CA GLU A 185 -7.11 -7.45 14.41
C GLU A 185 -6.77 -5.95 14.44
N HIS A 186 -5.50 -5.61 14.35
CA HIS A 186 -5.04 -4.22 14.34
C HIS A 186 -5.63 -3.44 13.17
N GLU A 187 -5.57 -3.97 11.96
CA GLU A 187 -6.12 -3.31 10.77
C GLU A 187 -7.65 -3.17 10.87
N LEU A 188 -8.33 -4.20 11.36
CA LEU A 188 -9.77 -4.17 11.52
C LEU A 188 -10.24 -3.15 12.56
N ARG A 189 -9.49 -2.98 13.66
CA ARG A 189 -9.76 -1.93 14.65
C ARG A 189 -9.57 -0.53 14.09
N LYS A 190 -8.57 -0.32 13.19
CA LYS A 190 -8.42 0.95 12.45
C LYS A 190 -9.63 1.23 11.58
N ALA A 191 -10.09 0.23 10.79
CA ALA A 191 -11.28 0.37 9.98
C ALA A 191 -12.49 0.80 10.80
N ILE A 192 -12.73 0.13 11.93
CA ILE A 192 -13.84 0.43 12.86
C ILE A 192 -13.74 1.85 13.39
N ASN A 193 -12.55 2.29 13.83
CA ASN A 193 -12.35 3.64 14.37
C ASN A 193 -12.59 4.72 13.32
N LEU A 194 -12.10 4.51 12.09
CA LEU A 194 -12.34 5.42 10.98
C LEU A 194 -13.83 5.53 10.64
N LEU A 195 -14.52 4.40 10.50
CA LEU A 195 -15.95 4.38 10.20
C LEU A 195 -16.78 5.00 11.32
N ALA A 196 -16.45 4.71 12.58
CA ALA A 196 -17.17 5.27 13.73
C ALA A 196 -17.01 6.80 13.83
N SER A 197 -15.83 7.34 13.49
CA SER A 197 -15.57 8.78 13.51
C SER A 197 -16.15 9.51 12.29
N ALA A 198 -16.11 8.88 11.12
CA ALA A 198 -16.59 9.46 9.87
C ALA A 198 -18.13 9.36 9.68
N SER A 199 -18.78 8.46 10.40
CA SER A 199 -20.20 8.20 10.21
C SER A 199 -21.07 9.27 10.85
N LYS A 200 -21.95 9.87 10.04
CA LYS A 200 -22.99 10.80 10.53
C LYS A 200 -24.02 10.11 11.43
N ASN A 201 -24.21 8.80 11.28
CA ASN A 201 -25.14 8.00 12.08
C ASN A 201 -24.60 6.56 12.27
N PRO A 202 -23.70 6.36 13.23
CA PRO A 202 -23.08 5.06 13.49
C PRO A 202 -24.08 3.94 13.79
N SER A 203 -25.28 4.29 14.31
CA SER A 203 -26.30 3.29 14.66
C SER A 203 -27.03 2.67 13.46
N THR A 204 -26.81 3.18 12.25
CA THR A 204 -27.37 2.67 11.00
C THR A 204 -26.32 2.45 9.91
N ASP A 205 -25.05 2.51 10.28
CA ASP A 205 -23.92 2.39 9.36
C ASP A 205 -23.60 0.93 9.06
N ILE A 206 -23.90 0.49 7.85
CA ILE A 206 -23.79 -0.89 7.42
C ILE A 206 -22.33 -1.35 7.33
N ASP A 207 -21.40 -0.48 6.92
CA ASP A 207 -19.97 -0.81 6.82
C ASP A 207 -19.36 -1.00 8.20
N LEU A 208 -19.77 -0.16 9.15
CA LEU A 208 -19.39 -0.32 10.56
C LEU A 208 -19.91 -1.63 11.13
N ALA A 209 -21.16 -2.01 10.78
CA ALA A 209 -21.73 -3.29 11.19
C ALA A 209 -20.98 -4.49 10.58
N SER A 210 -20.59 -4.39 9.31
CA SER A 210 -19.80 -5.41 8.63
C SER A 210 -18.43 -5.58 9.28
N SER A 211 -17.74 -4.47 9.59
CA SER A 211 -16.48 -4.50 10.31
C SER A 211 -16.59 -5.10 11.72
N TYR A 212 -17.68 -4.82 12.45
CA TYR A 212 -17.95 -5.49 13.72
C TYR A 212 -18.22 -6.99 13.57
N THR A 213 -18.86 -7.42 12.47
CA THR A 213 -19.05 -8.85 12.17
C THR A 213 -17.72 -9.55 11.94
N ASN A 214 -16.84 -8.94 11.16
CA ASN A 214 -15.51 -9.47 10.88
C ASN A 214 -14.68 -9.59 12.17
N LEU A 215 -14.70 -8.56 13.02
CA LEU A 215 -14.00 -8.60 14.31
C LEU A 215 -14.57 -9.67 15.24
N ALA A 216 -15.88 -9.85 15.26
CA ALA A 216 -16.50 -10.91 16.07
C ALA A 216 -16.08 -12.31 15.60
N LEU A 217 -15.99 -12.55 14.29
CA LEU A 217 -15.55 -13.85 13.76
C LEU A 217 -14.07 -14.11 14.02
N MET A 218 -13.24 -13.10 13.94
CA MET A 218 -11.81 -13.19 14.26
C MET A 218 -11.61 -13.53 15.74
N LEU A 219 -12.21 -12.78 16.66
CA LEU A 219 -12.14 -13.03 18.09
C LEU A 219 -12.70 -14.42 18.46
N LEU A 220 -13.70 -14.89 17.71
CA LEU A 220 -14.25 -16.24 17.87
C LEU A 220 -13.22 -17.32 17.51
N ALA A 221 -12.47 -17.10 16.44
CA ALA A 221 -11.39 -18.02 16.01
C ALA A 221 -10.26 -18.07 17.04
N ASP A 222 -9.96 -16.94 17.69
CA ASP A 222 -8.96 -16.84 18.78
C ASP A 222 -9.46 -17.37 20.12
N GLY A 223 -10.72 -17.82 20.20
CA GLY A 223 -11.33 -18.35 21.41
C GLY A 223 -11.86 -17.30 22.38
N GLU A 224 -11.84 -16.03 22.03
CA GLU A 224 -12.34 -14.89 22.81
C GLU A 224 -13.86 -14.74 22.71
N ILE A 225 -14.59 -15.79 23.11
CA ILE A 225 -16.04 -15.96 22.85
C ILE A 225 -16.88 -14.80 23.41
N ASP A 226 -16.52 -14.25 24.60
CA ASP A 226 -17.27 -13.17 25.23
C ASP A 226 -17.11 -11.84 24.49
N GLN A 227 -15.90 -11.57 23.95
CA GLN A 227 -15.66 -10.41 23.12
C GLN A 227 -16.36 -10.55 21.76
N ALA A 228 -16.27 -11.72 21.14
CA ALA A 228 -16.98 -12.05 19.90
C ALA A 228 -18.51 -11.82 20.04
N ASP A 229 -19.10 -12.22 21.15
CA ASP A 229 -20.53 -11.99 21.43
C ASP A 229 -20.88 -10.50 21.50
N ARG A 230 -20.04 -9.70 22.16
CA ARG A 230 -20.26 -8.24 22.25
C ARG A 230 -20.27 -7.57 20.87
N TYR A 231 -19.30 -7.89 20.01
CA TYR A 231 -19.22 -7.29 18.68
C TYR A 231 -20.27 -7.81 17.72
N ALA A 232 -20.60 -9.10 17.77
CA ALA A 232 -21.70 -9.66 16.99
C ALA A 232 -23.07 -9.04 17.34
N ARG A 233 -23.30 -8.74 18.64
CA ARG A 233 -24.51 -8.00 19.07
C ARG A 233 -24.51 -6.56 18.54
N LYS A 234 -23.38 -5.85 18.56
CA LYS A 234 -23.26 -4.49 17.99
C LYS A 234 -23.61 -4.50 16.51
N ALA A 235 -23.04 -5.44 15.74
CA ALA A 235 -23.33 -5.59 14.32
C ALA A 235 -24.83 -5.81 14.06
N LEU A 236 -25.43 -6.75 14.75
CA LEU A 236 -26.87 -7.04 14.60
C LEU A 236 -27.77 -5.87 15.01
N ALA A 237 -27.41 -5.10 16.05
CA ALA A 237 -28.16 -3.94 16.47
C ALA A 237 -28.18 -2.85 15.38
N ILE A 238 -27.04 -2.59 14.75
CA ILE A 238 -26.91 -1.63 13.65
C ILE A 238 -27.74 -2.10 12.44
N HIS A 239 -27.58 -3.35 12.01
CA HIS A 239 -28.36 -3.89 10.89
C HIS A 239 -29.87 -3.86 11.17
N THR A 240 -30.29 -4.20 12.38
CA THR A 240 -31.72 -4.15 12.77
C THR A 240 -32.26 -2.74 12.70
N THR A 241 -31.47 -1.75 13.15
CA THR A 241 -31.87 -0.34 13.11
C THR A 241 -31.91 0.19 11.68
N ALA A 242 -30.93 -0.16 10.84
CA ALA A 242 -30.89 0.19 9.43
C ALA A 242 -32.10 -0.39 8.66
N CYS A 243 -32.42 -1.66 8.86
CA CYS A 243 -33.59 -2.31 8.25
C CYS A 243 -34.90 -1.61 8.63
N ARG A 244 -35.05 -1.18 9.89
CA ARG A 244 -36.27 -0.42 10.34
C ARG A 244 -36.40 0.92 9.62
N GLN A 245 -35.30 1.48 9.11
CA GLN A 245 -35.26 2.74 8.34
C GLN A 245 -35.34 2.53 6.83
N GLY A 246 -35.63 1.29 6.38
CA GLY A 246 -35.75 0.95 4.95
C GLY A 246 -34.42 0.71 4.23
N LYS A 247 -33.30 0.70 4.96
CA LYS A 247 -31.99 0.33 4.42
C LYS A 247 -31.80 -1.19 4.52
N ASP A 248 -32.32 -1.93 3.56
CA ASP A 248 -32.18 -3.39 3.51
C ASP A 248 -30.83 -3.77 2.87
N SER A 249 -29.98 -4.44 3.62
CA SER A 249 -28.64 -4.85 3.19
C SER A 249 -28.48 -6.38 3.20
N ALA A 250 -27.79 -6.90 2.21
CA ALA A 250 -27.40 -8.30 2.12
C ALA A 250 -26.47 -8.74 3.28
N HIS A 251 -25.68 -7.81 3.83
CA HIS A 251 -24.76 -8.04 4.95
C HIS A 251 -25.43 -8.49 6.26
N VAL A 252 -26.76 -8.31 6.38
CA VAL A 252 -27.55 -8.87 7.48
C VAL A 252 -27.39 -10.40 7.58
N ALA A 253 -27.26 -11.09 6.43
CA ALA A 253 -27.10 -12.54 6.42
C ALA A 253 -25.79 -12.96 7.09
N SER A 254 -24.68 -12.25 6.78
CA SER A 254 -23.36 -12.50 7.38
C SER A 254 -23.37 -12.23 8.89
N ALA A 255 -23.99 -11.12 9.32
CA ALA A 255 -24.10 -10.80 10.74
C ALA A 255 -24.95 -11.83 11.52
N LEU A 256 -26.04 -12.35 10.91
CA LEU A 256 -26.85 -13.43 11.47
C LEU A 256 -26.07 -14.75 11.54
N ALA A 257 -25.33 -15.10 10.51
CA ALA A 257 -24.49 -16.28 10.48
C ALA A 257 -23.33 -16.17 11.50
N GLY A 258 -22.68 -15.00 11.62
CA GLY A 258 -21.66 -14.75 12.62
C GLY A 258 -22.18 -14.88 14.05
N MET A 259 -23.35 -14.30 14.35
CA MET A 259 -24.01 -14.50 15.64
C MET A 259 -24.35 -15.98 15.90
N ALA A 260 -24.77 -16.71 14.87
CA ALA A 260 -25.05 -18.15 15.00
C ALA A 260 -23.77 -18.93 15.38
N GLN A 261 -22.62 -18.60 14.79
CA GLN A 261 -21.34 -19.21 15.13
C GLN A 261 -20.94 -18.92 16.59
N VAL A 262 -21.10 -17.67 17.03
CA VAL A 262 -20.85 -17.30 18.44
C VAL A 262 -21.77 -18.09 19.39
N ARG A 263 -23.07 -18.21 19.08
CA ARG A 263 -24.01 -19.02 19.89
C ARG A 263 -23.63 -20.48 19.89
N PHE A 264 -23.17 -21.01 18.76
CA PHE A 264 -22.70 -22.39 18.68
C PHE A 264 -21.48 -22.64 19.56
N ALA A 265 -20.49 -21.74 19.54
CA ALA A 265 -19.31 -21.81 20.43
C ALA A 265 -19.68 -21.70 21.92
N GLN A 266 -20.70 -20.91 22.25
CA GLN A 266 -21.27 -20.85 23.61
C GLN A 266 -22.11 -22.09 23.98
N GLN A 267 -22.16 -23.12 23.12
CA GLN A 267 -23.00 -24.31 23.28
C GLN A 267 -24.51 -24.02 23.34
N ARG A 268 -24.94 -22.87 22.85
CA ARG A 268 -26.36 -22.45 22.75
C ARG A 268 -26.91 -22.86 21.37
N PHE A 269 -26.89 -24.16 21.10
CA PHE A 269 -27.15 -24.74 19.77
C PHE A 269 -28.54 -24.43 19.23
N GLY A 270 -29.57 -24.38 20.10
CA GLY A 270 -30.93 -24.04 19.70
C GLY A 270 -31.07 -22.61 19.20
N GLU A 271 -30.33 -21.66 19.79
CA GLU A 271 -30.26 -20.27 19.34
C GLU A 271 -29.47 -20.15 18.05
N ALA A 272 -28.31 -20.85 17.96
CA ALA A 272 -27.51 -20.90 16.76
C ALA A 272 -28.35 -21.35 15.55
N ALA A 273 -29.12 -22.42 15.69
CA ALA A 273 -30.03 -22.89 14.65
C ALA A 273 -31.09 -21.84 14.29
N GLY A 274 -31.58 -21.07 15.28
CA GLY A 274 -32.54 -19.98 15.06
C GLY A 274 -31.94 -18.85 14.20
N TYR A 275 -30.71 -18.46 14.47
CA TYR A 275 -29.99 -17.44 13.70
C TYR A 275 -29.63 -17.92 12.29
N TYR A 276 -29.13 -19.15 12.11
CA TYR A 276 -28.86 -19.72 10.79
C TYR A 276 -30.11 -19.80 9.92
N ARG A 277 -31.28 -20.12 10.48
CA ARG A 277 -32.55 -20.09 9.72
C ARG A 277 -32.89 -18.70 9.21
N LYS A 278 -32.65 -17.65 10.03
CA LYS A 278 -32.87 -16.28 9.59
C LYS A 278 -31.84 -15.87 8.49
N ALA A 279 -30.57 -16.25 8.65
CA ALA A 279 -29.56 -16.01 7.64
C ALA A 279 -29.93 -16.66 6.31
N LEU A 280 -30.31 -17.95 6.31
CA LEU A 280 -30.76 -18.68 5.11
C LEU A 280 -31.94 -18.02 4.42
N ALA A 281 -32.93 -17.50 5.16
CA ALA A 281 -34.07 -16.81 4.58
C ALA A 281 -33.63 -15.52 3.82
N VAL A 282 -32.65 -14.82 4.33
CA VAL A 282 -32.10 -13.64 3.65
C VAL A 282 -31.30 -14.06 2.42
N ILE A 283 -30.43 -15.08 2.54
CA ILE A 283 -29.61 -15.60 1.44
C ILE A 283 -30.49 -16.12 0.30
N GLU A 284 -31.52 -16.92 0.63
CA GLU A 284 -32.45 -17.47 -0.37
C GLU A 284 -33.16 -16.36 -1.15
N LYS A 285 -33.62 -15.32 -0.44
CA LYS A 285 -34.34 -14.19 -1.04
C LYS A 285 -33.46 -13.39 -2.00
N ARG A 286 -32.14 -13.26 -1.69
CA ARG A 286 -31.22 -12.39 -2.41
C ARG A 286 -30.44 -13.13 -3.50
N TYR A 287 -29.93 -14.31 -3.19
CA TYR A 287 -28.97 -15.05 -4.01
C TYR A 287 -29.47 -16.39 -4.54
N GLY A 288 -30.63 -16.84 -4.06
CA GLY A 288 -31.14 -18.16 -4.39
C GLY A 288 -30.48 -19.29 -3.59
N ARG A 289 -30.88 -20.55 -3.91
CA ARG A 289 -30.44 -21.77 -3.21
C ARG A 289 -29.19 -22.42 -3.85
N ASP A 290 -28.84 -22.05 -5.05
CA ASP A 290 -27.80 -22.71 -5.83
C ASP A 290 -26.39 -22.19 -5.53
N THR A 291 -26.27 -21.21 -4.60
CA THR A 291 -25.00 -20.61 -4.19
C THR A 291 -24.26 -21.46 -3.16
N GLU A 292 -22.93 -21.39 -3.16
CA GLU A 292 -22.09 -22.01 -2.14
C GLU A 292 -22.39 -21.43 -0.75
N TYR A 293 -22.68 -20.14 -0.68
CA TYR A 293 -23.05 -19.44 0.54
C TYR A 293 -24.31 -20.06 1.19
N TRP A 294 -25.34 -20.36 0.38
CA TRP A 294 -26.54 -21.06 0.88
C TRP A 294 -26.20 -22.46 1.39
N ARG A 295 -25.43 -23.24 0.62
CA ARG A 295 -25.06 -24.63 0.97
C ARG A 295 -24.27 -24.72 2.26
N THR A 296 -23.28 -23.81 2.42
CA THR A 296 -22.45 -23.74 3.63
C THR A 296 -23.29 -23.36 4.85
N THR A 297 -24.18 -22.37 4.73
CA THR A 297 -25.03 -21.93 5.82
C THR A 297 -26.06 -23.00 6.19
N ASP A 298 -26.61 -23.76 5.21
CA ASP A 298 -27.51 -24.89 5.46
C ASP A 298 -26.77 -26.05 6.16
N GLY A 299 -25.54 -26.34 5.77
CA GLY A 299 -24.68 -27.30 6.46
C GLY A 299 -24.49 -26.95 7.94
N ASN A 300 -24.15 -25.69 8.22
CA ASN A 300 -23.99 -25.17 9.58
C ASN A 300 -25.33 -25.24 10.38
N LEU A 301 -26.45 -24.93 9.72
CA LEU A 301 -27.79 -25.09 10.35
C LEU A 301 -28.06 -26.53 10.75
N ARG A 302 -27.80 -27.51 9.86
CA ARG A 302 -27.99 -28.93 10.17
C ARG A 302 -27.12 -29.35 11.35
N GLN A 303 -25.89 -28.96 11.39
CA GLN A 303 -24.97 -29.23 12.52
C GLN A 303 -25.53 -28.64 13.83
N ALA A 304 -26.00 -27.39 13.80
CA ALA A 304 -26.60 -26.75 14.96
C ALA A 304 -27.87 -27.44 15.43
N LEU A 305 -28.73 -27.89 14.50
CA LEU A 305 -29.96 -28.65 14.82
C LEU A 305 -29.65 -30.02 15.47
N ASP A 306 -28.69 -30.74 14.92
CA ASP A 306 -28.25 -32.04 15.47
C ASP A 306 -27.67 -31.86 16.87
N SER A 307 -26.86 -30.82 17.09
CA SER A 307 -26.29 -30.51 18.40
C SER A 307 -27.38 -30.08 19.39
N ALA A 308 -28.35 -29.28 18.97
CA ALA A 308 -29.49 -28.87 19.79
C ALA A 308 -30.34 -30.09 20.23
N ALA A 309 -30.61 -31.01 19.29
CA ALA A 309 -31.36 -32.23 19.58
C ALA A 309 -30.64 -33.14 20.59
N LYS A 310 -29.30 -33.33 20.42
CA LYS A 310 -28.45 -34.10 21.36
C LYS A 310 -28.44 -33.52 22.76
N ASN A 311 -28.56 -32.21 22.89
CA ASN A 311 -28.50 -31.49 24.16
C ASN A 311 -29.89 -31.09 24.70
N GLY A 312 -30.97 -31.52 24.08
CA GLY A 312 -32.35 -31.25 24.49
C GLY A 312 -32.75 -29.76 24.44
N GLN A 313 -32.09 -28.98 23.59
CA GLN A 313 -32.33 -27.55 23.47
C GLN A 313 -33.46 -27.23 22.47
N LYS A 314 -34.32 -26.29 22.85
CA LYS A 314 -35.37 -25.79 21.93
C LYS A 314 -34.75 -24.86 20.89
N VAL A 315 -35.17 -25.03 19.63
CA VAL A 315 -34.71 -24.17 18.53
C VAL A 315 -35.52 -22.86 18.52
N GLY A 316 -34.83 -21.75 18.67
CA GLY A 316 -35.44 -20.41 18.61
C GLY A 316 -34.49 -19.32 19.16
N ILE A 317 -34.76 -18.08 18.81
CA ILE A 317 -34.04 -16.91 19.34
C ILE A 317 -34.88 -16.36 20.50
N PRO A 318 -34.31 -16.16 21.70
CA PRO A 318 -34.99 -15.55 22.83
C PRO A 318 -35.60 -14.19 22.48
N ALA A 319 -36.75 -13.87 23.06
CA ALA A 319 -37.45 -12.61 22.79
C ALA A 319 -36.72 -11.35 23.31
N ASP A 320 -35.79 -11.52 24.23
CA ASP A 320 -35.14 -10.44 24.98
C ASP A 320 -34.10 -9.62 24.18
N ILE A 321 -33.81 -9.99 22.93
CA ILE A 321 -32.88 -9.25 22.06
C ILE A 321 -33.56 -8.03 21.39
N ASN A 322 -34.85 -7.81 21.60
CA ASN A 322 -35.57 -6.65 21.08
C ASN A 322 -35.70 -5.47 22.08
N GLY A 323 -35.08 -5.55 23.25
CA GLY A 323 -35.18 -4.55 24.29
C GLY A 323 -33.84 -3.83 24.57
N ASN A 324 -33.91 -2.51 24.40
CA ASN A 324 -33.04 -1.47 24.94
C ASN A 324 -31.61 -1.84 25.36
N ALA A 325 -30.63 -1.62 24.49
CA ALA A 325 -29.28 -1.38 24.90
C ALA A 325 -29.15 0.08 25.39
N ALA A 326 -29.60 0.33 26.61
CA ALA A 326 -29.20 1.47 27.42
C ALA A 326 -28.51 0.87 28.65
N ASP A 327 -27.26 0.53 28.52
CA ASP A 327 -26.37 0.43 29.67
C ASP A 327 -25.05 1.09 29.27
N SER A 328 -24.99 2.34 29.69
CA SER A 328 -23.81 3.17 29.72
C SER A 328 -22.96 2.73 30.92
N THR A 329 -22.05 1.81 30.69
CA THR A 329 -20.87 1.66 31.51
C THR A 329 -19.68 1.69 30.56
N GLU A 330 -18.97 2.82 30.59
CA GLU A 330 -17.63 2.93 30.02
C GLU A 330 -16.79 1.77 30.53
N PRO A 331 -16.02 1.10 29.67
CA PRO A 331 -15.08 0.10 30.14
C PRO A 331 -13.98 0.83 30.92
N GLY A 332 -13.95 0.55 32.21
CA GLY A 332 -12.76 0.80 33.02
C GLY A 332 -11.54 0.21 32.33
N SER A 333 -10.50 0.97 32.36
CA SER A 333 -9.16 0.68 31.88
C SER A 333 -8.69 -0.73 32.22
N ASP A 334 -8.79 -1.67 31.31
CA ASP A 334 -7.97 -2.89 31.31
C ASP A 334 -6.60 -2.58 30.70
N SER A 335 -5.85 -1.74 31.41
CA SER A 335 -4.45 -1.40 31.09
C SER A 335 -3.43 -2.44 31.57
N ALA A 336 -3.85 -3.62 32.00
CA ALA A 336 -2.96 -4.52 32.72
C ALA A 336 -2.50 -5.77 31.96
N THR A 337 -2.92 -5.99 30.69
CA THR A 337 -2.57 -7.25 29.98
C THR A 337 -1.80 -7.05 28.68
N LEU A 338 -1.32 -5.84 28.36
CA LEU A 338 -0.54 -5.54 27.15
C LEU A 338 0.97 -5.35 27.39
N LEU A 339 1.51 -5.87 28.49
CA LEU A 339 2.90 -5.62 28.91
C LEU A 339 3.92 -6.68 28.46
N SER A 340 3.61 -7.62 27.56
CA SER A 340 4.51 -8.77 27.39
C SER A 340 5.22 -8.94 26.04
N ASP A 341 5.06 -8.11 25.00
CA ASP A 341 5.74 -8.37 23.71
C ASP A 341 6.35 -7.15 23.03
N VAL A 342 7.38 -6.55 23.67
CA VAL A 342 8.25 -5.55 23.01
C VAL A 342 9.37 -6.23 22.21
N ASN A 343 9.67 -7.49 22.45
CA ASN A 343 10.84 -8.19 21.89
C ASN A 343 10.75 -8.57 20.40
N GLY A 344 9.58 -8.51 19.78
CA GLY A 344 9.37 -8.85 18.35
C GLY A 344 9.04 -7.66 17.45
N MET A 345 8.81 -6.46 18.00
CA MET A 345 8.35 -5.31 17.23
C MET A 345 9.44 -4.65 16.39
N ASN A 346 9.04 -4.15 15.20
CA ASN A 346 9.87 -3.23 14.44
C ASN A 346 9.85 -1.82 15.06
N GLY A 347 10.85 -0.98 14.71
CA GLY A 347 11.01 0.34 15.29
C GLY A 347 9.86 1.30 14.99
N MET A 348 9.22 1.17 13.83
CA MET A 348 8.06 2.00 13.46
C MET A 348 6.82 1.67 14.30
N GLU A 349 6.58 0.40 14.60
CA GLU A 349 5.48 -0.03 15.44
C GLU A 349 5.73 0.41 16.90
N MET A 350 6.97 0.30 17.38
CA MET A 350 7.38 0.81 18.70
C MET A 350 7.14 2.33 18.80
N ALA A 351 7.48 3.08 17.77
CA ALA A 351 7.24 4.53 17.70
C ALA A 351 5.74 4.84 17.79
N ARG A 352 4.90 4.08 17.07
CA ARG A 352 3.45 4.23 17.08
C ARG A 352 2.87 3.93 18.46
N ARG A 353 3.26 2.81 19.09
CA ARG A 353 2.78 2.46 20.46
C ARG A 353 3.19 3.51 21.48
N PHE A 354 4.43 4.00 21.44
CA PHE A 354 4.87 5.07 22.32
C PHE A 354 4.02 6.35 22.12
N TRP A 355 3.71 6.70 20.87
CA TRP A 355 2.78 7.78 20.57
C TRP A 355 1.39 7.53 21.19
N GLU A 356 0.78 6.39 20.92
CA GLU A 356 -0.59 6.07 21.35
C GLU A 356 -0.73 5.98 22.88
N GLN A 357 0.26 5.41 23.57
CA GLN A 357 0.18 5.15 25.00
C GLN A 357 0.70 6.31 25.87
N ALA A 358 1.63 7.11 25.38
CA ALA A 358 2.22 8.20 26.16
C ALA A 358 2.07 9.57 25.49
N GLY A 359 2.38 9.70 24.20
CA GLY A 359 2.37 10.99 23.49
C GLY A 359 0.99 11.58 23.34
N LYS A 360 0.05 10.82 22.80
CA LYS A 360 -1.33 11.26 22.57
C LYS A 360 -2.06 11.65 23.85
N PRO A 361 -2.02 10.86 24.95
CA PRO A 361 -2.60 11.28 26.23
C PRO A 361 -1.93 12.53 26.82
N MET A 362 -0.62 12.67 26.68
CA MET A 362 0.11 13.86 27.14
C MET A 362 -0.37 15.11 26.41
N LEU A 363 -0.49 15.06 25.06
CA LEU A 363 -1.02 16.20 24.28
C LEU A 363 -2.45 16.53 24.67
N GLN A 364 -3.33 15.55 24.77
CA GLN A 364 -4.74 15.76 25.10
C GLN A 364 -4.94 16.36 26.49
N SER A 365 -4.11 15.99 27.46
CA SER A 365 -4.24 16.47 28.84
C SER A 365 -3.56 17.82 29.09
N ARG A 366 -2.41 18.09 28.47
CA ARG A 366 -1.61 19.29 28.74
C ARG A 366 -1.70 20.37 27.68
N TYR A 367 -2.05 20.00 26.44
CA TYR A 367 -2.10 20.89 25.30
C TYR A 367 -3.39 20.71 24.48
N PRO A 368 -4.59 20.69 25.12
CA PRO A 368 -5.84 20.37 24.43
C PRO A 368 -6.14 21.30 23.23
N ASP A 369 -5.78 22.59 23.35
CA ASP A 369 -6.01 23.59 22.28
C ASP A 369 -5.07 23.42 21.06
N TYR A 370 -4.00 22.63 21.22
CA TYR A 370 -2.98 22.37 20.20
C TYR A 370 -2.97 20.92 19.71
N ALA A 371 -3.64 20.00 20.42
CA ALA A 371 -3.54 18.56 20.15
C ALA A 371 -3.92 18.20 18.71
N GLU A 372 -4.89 18.88 18.11
CA GLU A 372 -5.32 18.69 16.72
C GLU A 372 -4.58 19.59 15.72
N ARG A 373 -3.59 20.38 16.17
CA ARG A 373 -2.80 21.26 15.32
C ARG A 373 -1.40 20.73 15.07
N ILE A 374 -0.97 19.76 15.86
CA ILE A 374 0.38 19.19 15.85
C ILE A 374 0.40 17.95 14.95
N ALA A 375 1.29 17.95 13.96
CA ALA A 375 1.58 16.75 13.20
C ALA A 375 2.52 15.83 13.98
N VAL A 376 2.28 14.53 13.93
CA VAL A 376 3.05 13.53 14.69
C VAL A 376 3.37 12.34 13.80
N GLY A 377 4.58 11.79 13.94
CA GLY A 377 5.00 10.62 13.19
C GLY A 377 6.46 10.28 13.41
N LEU A 378 7.00 9.43 12.55
CA LEU A 378 8.42 9.13 12.48
C LEU A 378 8.88 9.15 11.02
N VAL A 379 9.67 10.15 10.66
CA VAL A 379 10.20 10.43 9.31
C VAL A 379 11.67 10.79 9.42
N GLY A 380 12.46 10.52 8.40
CA GLY A 380 13.85 10.95 8.33
C GLY A 380 14.86 9.81 8.48
N TYR A 381 15.86 9.99 9.33
CA TYR A 381 16.95 9.03 9.51
C TYR A 381 16.52 7.83 10.37
N GLY A 382 16.93 6.64 9.96
CA GLY A 382 16.73 5.37 10.65
C GLY A 382 16.26 4.27 9.70
N SER A 383 16.67 3.04 9.96
CA SER A 383 16.26 1.87 9.17
C SER A 383 14.76 1.64 9.24
N GLU A 384 14.15 1.94 10.37
CA GLU A 384 12.71 1.85 10.62
C GLU A 384 11.90 2.83 9.76
N CYS A 385 12.47 4.01 9.42
CA CYS A 385 11.83 4.96 8.51
C CYS A 385 11.75 4.43 7.07
N PHE A 386 12.70 3.56 6.67
CA PHE A 386 12.70 2.89 5.38
C PHE A 386 12.00 1.51 5.41
N GLY A 387 11.63 1.02 6.59
CA GLY A 387 11.05 -0.30 6.79
C GLY A 387 12.01 -1.45 6.47
N PHE A 388 13.30 -1.27 6.84
CA PHE A 388 14.38 -2.25 6.70
C PHE A 388 15.08 -2.55 8.02
N ASP A 389 14.48 -2.19 9.14
CA ASP A 389 15.01 -2.50 10.45
C ASP A 389 14.87 -4.00 10.77
N ASP A 390 15.91 -4.53 11.35
CA ASP A 390 16.08 -5.92 11.77
C ASP A 390 16.75 -6.00 13.14
N ALA A 391 17.07 -7.21 13.60
CA ALA A 391 17.75 -7.41 14.87
C ALA A 391 19.13 -6.74 14.94
N LEU A 392 19.82 -6.56 13.80
CA LEU A 392 21.14 -5.88 13.73
C LEU A 392 21.01 -4.36 13.73
N SER A 393 19.85 -3.82 13.34
CA SER A 393 19.59 -2.38 13.30
C SER A 393 19.32 -1.76 14.68
N ARG A 394 19.38 -2.57 15.76
CA ARG A 394 19.09 -2.15 17.12
C ARG A 394 20.30 -1.58 17.87
N ASP A 395 21.41 -1.42 17.21
CA ASP A 395 22.69 -0.97 17.78
C ASP A 395 22.81 0.55 17.99
N HIS A 396 22.07 1.36 17.18
CA HIS A 396 22.13 2.83 17.22
C HIS A 396 20.73 3.43 17.16
N ASP A 397 20.44 4.40 18.03
CA ASP A 397 19.19 5.19 18.03
C ASP A 397 17.89 4.37 18.04
N PHE A 398 17.97 3.05 18.24
CA PHE A 398 16.81 2.19 18.30
C PHE A 398 16.03 2.44 19.61
N GLY A 399 14.71 2.42 19.52
CA GLY A 399 13.83 2.53 20.67
C GLY A 399 12.64 3.45 20.43
N ALA A 400 11.78 3.53 21.43
CA ALA A 400 10.58 4.36 21.38
C ALA A 400 10.92 5.83 21.16
N ARG A 401 10.55 6.34 19.98
CA ARG A 401 10.75 7.73 19.57
C ARG A 401 9.72 8.14 18.54
N PHE A 402 9.34 9.41 18.52
CA PHE A 402 8.54 10.02 17.45
C PHE A 402 8.86 11.51 17.37
N CYS A 403 8.43 12.14 16.28
CA CYS A 403 8.54 13.58 16.06
C CYS A 403 7.18 14.24 16.23
N LEU A 404 7.21 15.47 16.72
CA LEU A 404 6.08 16.39 16.84
C LEU A 404 6.43 17.61 15.99
N TRP A 405 5.63 17.89 14.94
CA TRP A 405 5.90 18.99 14.02
C TRP A 405 4.83 20.07 14.17
N LEU A 406 5.29 21.29 14.42
CA LEU A 406 4.46 22.44 14.71
C LEU A 406 4.64 23.52 13.65
N THR A 407 3.62 24.36 13.49
CA THR A 407 3.76 25.63 12.76
C THR A 407 4.75 26.54 13.49
N ASN A 408 5.24 27.58 12.82
CA ASN A 408 6.15 28.57 13.45
C ASN A 408 5.48 29.24 14.65
N GLU A 409 4.18 29.53 14.55
CA GLU A 409 3.39 30.19 15.58
C GLU A 409 3.21 29.28 16.81
N ASP A 410 2.75 28.05 16.60
CA ASP A 410 2.53 27.09 17.68
C ASP A 410 3.86 26.70 18.38
N TYR A 411 4.94 26.56 17.59
CA TYR A 411 6.25 26.32 18.17
C TYR A 411 6.75 27.47 19.05
N ALA A 412 6.50 28.72 18.65
CA ALA A 412 6.87 29.87 19.47
C ALA A 412 6.06 29.91 20.79
N ALA A 413 4.82 29.43 20.77
CA ALA A 413 3.94 29.42 21.93
C ALA A 413 4.27 28.29 22.91
N ILE A 414 4.45 27.04 22.42
CA ILE A 414 4.53 25.86 23.27
C ILE A 414 5.76 24.97 23.04
N GLY A 415 6.55 25.22 21.99
CA GLY A 415 7.58 24.27 21.52
C GLY A 415 8.60 23.85 22.59
N THR A 416 9.08 24.77 23.40
CA THR A 416 10.06 24.48 24.48
C THR A 416 9.42 23.63 25.58
N ALA A 417 8.26 24.01 26.06
CA ALA A 417 7.54 23.28 27.13
C ALA A 417 7.13 21.87 26.65
N LEU A 418 6.70 21.76 25.38
CA LEU A 418 6.33 20.49 24.78
C LEU A 418 7.57 19.57 24.62
N GLN A 419 8.75 20.12 24.29
CA GLN A 419 9.99 19.34 24.23
C GLN A 419 10.37 18.77 25.60
N GLU A 420 10.25 19.57 26.67
CA GLU A 420 10.51 19.10 28.04
C GLU A 420 9.55 17.97 28.45
N ASP A 421 8.28 18.09 28.07
CA ASP A 421 7.28 17.07 28.31
C ASP A 421 7.54 15.79 27.48
N TYR A 422 7.93 15.94 26.21
CA TYR A 422 8.34 14.82 25.37
C TYR A 422 9.52 14.05 26.01
N GLU A 423 10.56 14.73 26.46
CA GLU A 423 11.72 14.11 27.08
C GLU A 423 11.34 13.35 28.37
N ARG A 424 10.40 13.90 29.14
CA ARG A 424 9.90 13.29 30.37
C ARG A 424 9.17 11.98 30.08
N ILE A 425 8.23 11.98 29.11
CA ILE A 425 7.49 10.77 28.74
C ILE A 425 8.40 9.74 28.08
N ALA A 426 9.38 10.17 27.27
CA ALA A 426 10.34 9.28 26.64
C ALA A 426 11.27 8.61 27.67
N HIS A 427 11.65 9.33 28.74
CA HIS A 427 12.42 8.75 29.84
C HIS A 427 11.57 7.74 30.62
N ALA A 428 10.34 8.09 30.99
CA ALA A 428 9.43 7.22 31.74
C ALA A 428 9.16 5.92 30.92
N TRP A 429 8.80 6.05 29.64
CA TRP A 429 8.55 4.90 28.78
C TRP A 429 9.74 3.93 28.71
N ARG A 430 10.95 4.46 28.52
CA ARG A 430 12.16 3.63 28.49
C ARG A 430 12.41 2.91 29.82
N SER A 431 12.17 3.56 30.94
CA SER A 431 12.33 2.96 32.27
C SER A 431 11.32 1.84 32.54
N GLU A 432 10.10 1.97 32.06
CA GLU A 432 9.02 0.99 32.23
C GLU A 432 9.19 -0.24 31.30
N HIS A 433 9.78 -0.03 30.10
CA HIS A 433 9.92 -1.07 29.07
C HIS A 433 11.36 -1.58 28.92
N SER A 434 12.27 -1.24 29.84
CA SER A 434 13.61 -1.81 29.91
C SER A 434 13.51 -3.26 30.39
N SER A 435 13.38 -4.22 29.48
CA SER A 435 13.63 -5.61 29.80
C SER A 435 15.13 -5.84 29.90
N ALA A 436 15.54 -6.70 30.84
CA ALA A 436 16.94 -7.11 31.07
C ALA A 436 17.60 -7.80 29.87
N ASP A 437 16.86 -8.01 28.78
CA ASP A 437 17.27 -8.65 27.53
C ASP A 437 17.60 -7.71 26.39
N LEU A 438 17.42 -6.37 26.56
CA LEU A 438 18.06 -5.42 25.65
C LEU A 438 19.54 -5.37 26.04
N PRO A 439 20.47 -5.75 25.12
CA PRO A 439 21.89 -5.64 25.45
C PRO A 439 22.16 -4.23 25.93
N ASP A 440 22.98 -4.09 26.99
CA ASP A 440 23.67 -2.84 27.33
C ASP A 440 24.49 -2.45 26.12
N SER A 441 23.82 -1.92 25.09
CA SER A 441 24.48 -1.28 23.97
C SER A 441 25.20 -0.12 24.57
N PRO A 442 26.52 0.00 24.38
CA PRO A 442 27.20 1.24 24.68
C PRO A 442 26.48 2.29 23.86
N SER A 443 25.59 3.02 24.52
CA SER A 443 24.74 4.00 23.89
C SER A 443 25.65 5.03 23.25
N THR A 444 25.78 4.96 21.94
CA THR A 444 26.26 6.11 21.20
C THR A 444 25.32 7.24 21.62
N PRO A 445 25.80 8.35 22.17
CA PRO A 445 24.92 9.42 22.62
C PRO A 445 23.98 9.77 21.48
N ARG A 446 22.67 9.75 21.73
CA ARG A 446 21.68 10.20 20.72
C ARG A 446 22.09 11.58 20.22
N ALA A 447 21.94 11.83 18.95
CA ALA A 447 22.19 13.13 18.34
C ALA A 447 21.40 14.20 19.11
N GLN A 448 22.11 15.22 19.61
CA GLN A 448 21.59 16.29 20.44
C GLN A 448 21.54 17.61 19.66
N GLY A 449 20.81 18.60 20.17
CA GLY A 449 20.73 19.93 19.58
C GLY A 449 20.02 19.95 18.23
N THR A 450 20.61 20.62 17.24
CA THR A 450 20.04 20.75 15.89
C THR A 450 20.03 19.44 15.08
N MET A 451 20.86 18.47 15.48
CA MET A 451 20.97 17.16 14.81
C MET A 451 20.10 16.08 15.46
N ARG A 452 19.26 16.44 16.43
CA ARG A 452 18.34 15.48 17.04
C ARG A 452 17.39 14.88 16.02
N ARG A 453 17.02 13.62 16.20
CA ARG A 453 16.20 12.82 15.25
C ARG A 453 14.79 12.55 15.76
N ASP A 454 14.45 13.02 16.96
CA ASP A 454 13.14 12.86 17.61
C ASP A 454 12.83 14.08 18.49
N GLY A 455 11.58 14.23 18.89
CA GLY A 455 11.10 15.35 19.70
C GLY A 455 10.35 16.41 18.90
N VAL A 456 10.41 17.67 19.33
CA VAL A 456 9.57 18.76 18.82
C VAL A 456 10.32 19.64 17.83
N PHE A 457 9.75 19.83 16.63
CA PHE A 457 10.35 20.60 15.54
C PHE A 457 9.35 21.61 14.98
N ARG A 458 9.88 22.71 14.40
CA ARG A 458 9.14 23.45 13.39
C ARG A 458 9.14 22.65 12.09
N ILE A 459 8.03 22.64 11.37
CA ILE A 459 7.90 21.90 10.10
C ILE A 459 9.04 22.28 9.14
N GLY A 460 9.22 23.57 8.85
CA GLY A 460 10.26 24.02 7.93
C GLY A 460 11.69 23.69 8.39
N ASP A 461 12.01 23.85 9.68
CA ASP A 461 13.36 23.56 10.22
C ASP A 461 13.69 22.07 10.12
N PHE A 462 12.67 21.20 10.27
CA PHE A 462 12.83 19.78 10.11
C PHE A 462 13.26 19.42 8.67
N PHE A 463 12.54 19.91 7.66
CA PHE A 463 12.90 19.66 6.27
C PHE A 463 14.22 20.33 5.88
N GLU A 464 14.49 21.55 6.35
CA GLU A 464 15.76 22.25 6.13
C GLU A 464 16.96 21.46 6.65
N THR A 465 16.81 20.80 7.81
CA THR A 465 17.86 19.93 8.36
C THR A 465 18.12 18.70 7.49
N LEU A 466 17.10 18.17 6.83
CA LEU A 466 17.23 16.98 5.97
C LEU A 466 17.71 17.35 4.56
N THR A 467 17.19 18.43 3.97
CA THR A 467 17.31 18.73 2.54
C THR A 467 18.06 20.02 2.23
N GLY A 468 18.25 20.88 3.22
CA GLY A 468 18.71 22.25 3.01
C GLY A 468 17.59 23.23 2.63
N TYR A 469 16.36 22.76 2.49
CA TYR A 469 15.19 23.56 2.11
C TYR A 469 14.07 23.41 3.13
N ARG A 470 13.38 24.51 3.45
CA ARG A 470 12.24 24.51 4.38
C ARG A 470 10.96 23.95 3.75
N GLU A 471 10.85 24.08 2.44
CA GLU A 471 9.81 23.57 1.56
C GLU A 471 10.50 23.09 0.28
N ALA A 472 9.85 22.24 -0.51
CA ALA A 472 10.40 21.75 -1.76
C ALA A 472 10.75 22.92 -2.70
N PRO A 473 11.82 22.81 -3.50
CA PRO A 473 12.13 23.80 -4.52
C PRO A 473 10.94 24.04 -5.45
N PRO A 474 10.78 25.27 -5.97
CA PRO A 474 9.76 25.57 -6.97
C PRO A 474 9.88 24.64 -8.20
N GLN A 475 8.76 24.32 -8.82
CA GLN A 475 8.73 23.42 -10.00
C GLN A 475 9.48 24.03 -11.20
N ASP A 476 9.60 25.36 -11.26
CA ASP A 476 10.31 26.12 -12.28
C ASP A 476 11.80 26.43 -11.93
N ALA A 477 12.31 25.83 -10.85
CA ALA A 477 13.70 25.96 -10.42
C ALA A 477 14.45 24.60 -10.54
N PRO A 478 14.65 24.05 -11.75
CA PRO A 478 15.19 22.70 -11.92
C PRO A 478 16.62 22.54 -11.39
N HIS A 479 17.42 23.62 -11.36
CA HIS A 479 18.78 23.59 -10.82
C HIS A 479 18.80 23.29 -9.31
N GLU A 480 17.80 23.74 -8.54
CA GLU A 480 17.66 23.43 -7.12
C GLU A 480 17.27 21.97 -6.90
N TRP A 481 16.35 21.44 -7.74
CA TRP A 481 16.00 20.04 -7.72
C TRP A 481 17.16 19.11 -8.06
N LEU A 482 17.98 19.46 -9.05
CA LEU A 482 19.16 18.69 -9.43
C LEU A 482 20.28 18.75 -8.38
N ALA A 483 20.24 19.70 -7.44
CA ALA A 483 21.17 19.77 -6.30
C ALA A 483 20.74 18.82 -5.15
N LEU A 484 19.53 18.28 -5.17
CA LEU A 484 19.06 17.33 -4.18
C LEU A 484 19.37 15.90 -4.61
N ASP A 485 20.14 15.19 -3.78
CA ASP A 485 20.38 13.77 -3.99
C ASP A 485 19.10 12.96 -3.80
N GLU A 486 18.88 11.91 -4.60
CA GLU A 486 17.74 11.00 -4.48
C GLU A 486 17.63 10.40 -3.07
N SER A 487 18.74 10.07 -2.43
CA SER A 487 18.77 9.56 -1.06
C SER A 487 18.35 10.59 -0.01
N THR A 488 18.57 11.86 -0.26
CA THR A 488 18.07 12.98 0.54
C THR A 488 16.57 13.10 0.41
N LEU A 489 16.05 13.06 -0.82
CA LEU A 489 14.62 13.05 -1.09
C LEU A 489 13.96 11.80 -0.49
N ALA A 490 14.59 10.63 -0.59
CA ALA A 490 14.12 9.41 0.06
C ALA A 490 14.02 9.58 1.58
N THR A 491 14.95 10.26 2.22
CA THR A 491 14.95 10.51 3.66
C THR A 491 13.87 11.52 4.07
N ALA A 492 13.61 12.53 3.27
CA ALA A 492 12.56 13.52 3.53
C ALA A 492 11.13 12.99 3.32
N THR A 493 10.97 11.96 2.49
CA THR A 493 9.66 11.43 2.08
C THR A 493 9.32 10.05 2.65
N ASN A 494 10.21 9.43 3.43
CA ASN A 494 10.02 8.13 4.07
C ASN A 494 9.13 8.19 5.33
N GLY A 495 9.09 7.08 6.05
CA GLY A 495 8.48 6.99 7.37
C GLY A 495 6.95 6.99 7.36
N ARG A 496 6.36 7.22 8.53
CA ARG A 496 4.90 7.24 8.71
C ARG A 496 4.46 8.43 9.55
N ILE A 497 3.32 9.00 9.18
CA ILE A 497 2.61 10.03 9.94
C ILE A 497 1.54 9.34 10.77
N PHE A 498 1.45 9.67 12.05
CA PHE A 498 0.46 9.12 12.99
C PHE A 498 -0.74 10.06 13.17
N ALA A 499 -0.51 11.36 13.05
CA ALA A 499 -1.54 12.40 13.09
C ALA A 499 -1.06 13.65 12.35
N ASP A 500 -1.92 14.29 11.57
CA ASP A 500 -1.68 15.59 10.92
C ASP A 500 -3.02 16.22 10.50
N ALA A 501 -3.82 16.65 11.48
CA ALA A 501 -5.17 17.15 11.21
C ALA A 501 -5.20 18.45 10.38
N LEU A 502 -4.16 19.28 10.45
CA LEU A 502 -4.02 20.47 9.61
C LEU A 502 -3.49 20.16 8.20
N GLY A 503 -2.90 18.98 7.99
CA GLY A 503 -2.31 18.58 6.72
C GLY A 503 -1.07 19.37 6.29
N ILE A 504 -0.53 20.25 7.15
CA ILE A 504 0.58 21.15 6.77
C ILE A 504 1.88 20.38 6.59
N PHE A 505 2.19 19.46 7.51
CA PHE A 505 3.39 18.62 7.40
C PHE A 505 3.29 17.71 6.18
N SER A 506 2.15 17.04 5.99
CA SER A 506 1.89 16.17 4.84
C SER A 506 2.02 16.93 3.52
N LYS A 507 1.47 18.14 3.42
CA LYS A 507 1.60 18.99 2.24
C LYS A 507 3.05 19.37 1.95
N THR A 508 3.81 19.77 2.98
CA THR A 508 5.24 20.11 2.80
C THR A 508 6.04 18.88 2.33
N ARG A 509 5.80 17.71 2.96
CA ARG A 509 6.43 16.45 2.56
C ARG A 509 6.07 16.05 1.13
N GLN A 510 4.82 16.20 0.75
CA GLN A 510 4.34 15.93 -0.60
C GLN A 510 5.04 16.81 -1.65
N GLY A 511 5.35 18.06 -1.33
CA GLY A 511 6.15 18.91 -2.21
C GLY A 511 7.45 18.24 -2.63
N PHE A 512 8.17 17.58 -1.71
CA PHE A 512 9.41 16.86 -2.01
C PHE A 512 9.18 15.52 -2.76
N THR A 513 7.97 14.97 -2.71
CA THR A 513 7.63 13.74 -3.45
C THR A 513 7.49 14.00 -4.95
N PHE A 514 6.98 15.16 -5.34
CA PHE A 514 6.67 15.50 -6.73
C PHE A 514 7.86 16.20 -7.43
N MET A 515 8.89 15.42 -7.76
CA MET A 515 9.97 15.89 -8.64
C MET A 515 9.39 16.33 -10.00
N PRO A 516 9.80 17.50 -10.55
CA PRO A 516 9.39 17.91 -11.90
C PRO A 516 9.78 16.88 -12.96
N GLU A 517 8.91 16.65 -13.93
CA GLU A 517 9.15 15.66 -14.99
C GLU A 517 10.42 15.95 -15.79
N ASP A 518 10.68 17.20 -16.14
CA ASP A 518 11.90 17.58 -16.83
C ASP A 518 13.18 17.26 -16.04
N VAL A 519 13.13 17.36 -14.69
CA VAL A 519 14.22 16.94 -13.80
C VAL A 519 14.38 15.43 -13.83
N ARG A 520 13.28 14.67 -13.79
CA ARG A 520 13.31 13.20 -13.88
C ARG A 520 13.93 12.75 -15.20
N LEU A 521 13.52 13.32 -16.32
CA LEU A 521 14.06 13.01 -17.65
C LEU A 521 15.55 13.36 -17.74
N SER A 522 15.95 14.51 -17.22
CA SER A 522 17.37 14.91 -17.15
C SER A 522 18.21 13.91 -16.32
N LEU A 523 17.68 13.45 -15.19
CA LEU A 523 18.35 12.43 -14.38
C LEU A 523 18.43 11.09 -15.13
N ILE A 524 17.36 10.66 -15.83
CA ILE A 524 17.39 9.46 -16.69
C ILE A 524 18.51 9.58 -17.71
N SER A 525 18.59 10.70 -18.48
CA SER A 525 19.66 10.93 -19.46
C SER A 525 21.04 10.80 -18.84
N ARG A 526 21.27 11.43 -17.67
CA ARG A 526 22.55 11.34 -16.95
C ARG A 526 22.88 9.91 -16.53
N ARG A 527 21.91 9.13 -16.03
CA ARG A 527 22.13 7.74 -15.65
C ARG A 527 22.46 6.86 -16.86
N LEU A 528 21.82 7.11 -18.02
CA LEU A 528 22.19 6.42 -19.27
C LEU A 528 23.66 6.66 -19.65
N GLY A 529 24.13 7.91 -19.57
CA GLY A 529 25.55 8.25 -19.80
C GLY A 529 26.48 7.55 -18.80
N MET A 530 26.14 7.54 -17.51
CA MET A 530 26.94 6.84 -16.49
C MET A 530 27.01 5.34 -16.75
N LEU A 531 25.90 4.70 -17.11
CA LEU A 531 25.83 3.28 -17.46
C LEU A 531 26.69 2.94 -18.68
N ALA A 532 26.57 3.75 -19.73
CA ALA A 532 27.39 3.59 -20.94
C ALA A 532 28.88 3.69 -20.61
N GLN A 533 29.28 4.75 -19.89
CA GLN A 533 30.69 4.99 -19.56
C GLN A 533 31.25 3.93 -18.62
N ALA A 534 30.56 3.60 -17.54
CA ALA A 534 31.06 2.66 -16.55
C ALA A 534 31.02 1.21 -17.05
N GLY A 535 29.85 0.76 -17.56
CA GLY A 535 29.62 -0.64 -17.92
C GLY A 535 30.08 -1.00 -19.32
N GLN A 536 29.57 -0.28 -20.34
CA GLN A 536 29.80 -0.64 -21.73
C GLN A 536 31.18 -0.22 -22.27
N TYR A 537 31.74 0.88 -21.73
CA TYR A 537 32.98 1.45 -22.24
C TYR A 537 34.19 1.15 -21.34
N ASN A 538 34.19 1.55 -20.08
CA ASN A 538 35.35 1.46 -19.21
C ASN A 538 35.60 0.05 -18.67
N LEU A 539 34.61 -0.64 -18.19
CA LEU A 539 34.80 -1.97 -17.58
C LEU A 539 35.51 -2.98 -18.50
N PRO A 540 35.10 -3.21 -19.77
CA PRO A 540 35.84 -4.12 -20.67
C PRO A 540 37.30 -3.73 -20.84
N ARG A 541 37.60 -2.46 -20.90
CA ARG A 541 38.96 -1.94 -21.06
C ARG A 541 39.82 -2.16 -19.82
N MET A 542 39.22 -1.96 -18.60
CA MET A 542 39.96 -2.20 -17.35
C MET A 542 40.24 -3.67 -17.14
N LEU A 543 39.28 -4.55 -17.45
CA LEU A 543 39.46 -5.99 -17.44
C LEU A 543 40.55 -6.43 -18.45
N GLN A 544 40.55 -5.87 -19.66
CA GLN A 544 41.55 -6.17 -20.67
C GLN A 544 42.99 -5.70 -20.26
N ARG A 545 43.07 -4.59 -19.52
CA ARG A 545 44.36 -4.09 -18.97
C ARG A 545 44.85 -4.86 -17.77
N GLY A 546 44.01 -5.72 -17.19
CA GLY A 546 44.28 -6.42 -15.93
C GLY A 546 44.26 -5.50 -14.71
N ASP A 547 43.62 -4.32 -14.83
CA ASP A 547 43.43 -3.38 -13.71
C ASP A 547 42.14 -3.74 -12.97
N GLY A 548 42.25 -4.70 -12.06
CA GLY A 548 41.11 -5.21 -11.30
C GLY A 548 40.49 -4.17 -10.35
N ALA A 549 41.27 -3.24 -9.83
CA ALA A 549 40.78 -2.17 -8.95
C ALA A 549 39.91 -1.19 -9.74
N ALA A 550 40.37 -0.72 -10.89
CA ALA A 550 39.61 0.16 -11.77
C ALA A 550 38.34 -0.55 -12.32
N ALA A 551 38.47 -1.85 -12.63
CA ALA A 551 37.30 -2.65 -13.06
C ALA A 551 36.25 -2.76 -11.95
N MET A 552 36.64 -2.99 -10.69
CA MET A 552 35.70 -3.04 -9.55
C MET A 552 34.99 -1.70 -9.33
N THR A 553 35.72 -0.59 -9.46
CA THR A 553 35.13 0.76 -9.39
C THR A 553 34.11 0.98 -10.51
N SER A 554 34.44 0.56 -11.75
CA SER A 554 33.50 0.64 -12.87
C SER A 554 32.22 -0.19 -12.65
N ILE A 555 32.34 -1.40 -12.06
CA ILE A 555 31.18 -2.22 -11.67
C ILE A 555 30.33 -1.50 -10.63
N HIS A 556 30.95 -0.86 -9.64
CA HIS A 556 30.24 -0.11 -8.60
C HIS A 556 29.45 1.06 -9.18
N GLU A 557 30.08 1.88 -10.00
CA GLU A 557 29.44 3.02 -10.70
C GLU A 557 28.28 2.55 -11.57
N PHE A 558 28.46 1.47 -12.33
CA PHE A 558 27.40 0.89 -13.14
C PHE A 558 26.22 0.45 -12.27
N ALA A 559 26.47 -0.26 -11.17
CA ALA A 559 25.42 -0.73 -10.28
C ALA A 559 24.63 0.42 -9.64
N GLN A 560 25.31 1.47 -9.16
CA GLN A 560 24.66 2.64 -8.58
C GLN A 560 23.78 3.37 -9.62
N ALA A 561 24.28 3.58 -10.83
CA ALA A 561 23.53 4.21 -11.90
C ALA A 561 22.31 3.36 -12.34
N ALA A 562 22.46 2.04 -12.40
CA ALA A 562 21.37 1.13 -12.76
C ALA A 562 20.26 1.13 -11.70
N ILE A 563 20.62 1.08 -10.41
CA ILE A 563 19.63 1.15 -9.31
C ILE A 563 18.85 2.48 -9.40
N SER A 564 19.56 3.62 -9.50
CA SER A 564 18.91 4.94 -9.63
C SER A 564 17.99 4.97 -10.85
N LEU A 565 18.44 4.50 -12.02
CA LEU A 565 17.63 4.48 -13.23
C LEU A 565 16.35 3.66 -13.06
N VAL A 566 16.42 2.47 -12.42
CA VAL A 566 15.24 1.65 -12.16
C VAL A 566 14.20 2.42 -11.33
N PHE A 567 14.62 3.17 -10.31
CA PHE A 567 13.70 4.00 -9.52
C PHE A 567 13.11 5.15 -10.35
N LEU A 568 13.92 5.81 -11.18
CA LEU A 568 13.46 6.93 -12.02
C LEU A 568 12.45 6.48 -13.09
N VAL A 569 12.67 5.34 -13.75
CA VAL A 569 11.71 4.84 -14.76
C VAL A 569 10.44 4.26 -14.12
N ASN A 570 10.49 3.81 -12.86
CA ASN A 570 9.31 3.41 -12.10
C ASN A 570 8.57 4.58 -11.45
N ASN A 571 8.94 5.80 -11.72
CA ASN A 571 8.43 7.05 -11.17
C ASN A 571 8.55 7.14 -9.63
N PRO A 572 9.44 8.00 -9.11
CA PRO A 572 9.63 8.17 -7.66
C PRO A 572 8.36 8.53 -6.88
N VAL A 573 7.36 9.13 -7.50
CA VAL A 573 6.07 9.42 -6.88
C VAL A 573 5.37 8.13 -6.42
N SER A 574 5.47 7.06 -7.22
CA SER A 574 4.83 5.77 -6.95
C SER A 574 5.66 4.83 -6.11
N VAL A 575 6.98 4.81 -6.33
CA VAL A 575 7.87 3.82 -5.72
C VAL A 575 8.78 4.38 -4.62
N GLY A 576 8.76 5.70 -4.43
CA GLY A 576 9.71 6.44 -3.61
C GLY A 576 11.05 6.65 -4.32
N TYR A 577 11.92 7.43 -3.70
CA TYR A 577 13.29 7.64 -4.18
C TYR A 577 14.23 6.53 -3.71
N VAL A 578 15.32 6.31 -4.43
CA VAL A 578 16.34 5.35 -4.03
C VAL A 578 16.99 5.78 -2.70
N PRO A 579 16.99 4.91 -1.66
CA PRO A 579 17.63 5.24 -0.39
C PRO A 579 19.16 5.20 -0.51
N TYR A 580 19.87 5.70 0.54
CA TYR A 580 21.31 5.66 0.59
C TYR A 580 21.89 4.23 0.53
N TYR A 581 23.19 4.11 0.24
CA TYR A 581 23.90 2.89 -0.14
C TYR A 581 23.59 1.65 0.72
N LYS A 582 23.36 1.80 2.04
CA LYS A 582 23.10 0.69 2.97
C LYS A 582 21.80 -0.07 2.58
N TRP A 583 20.80 0.64 2.07
CA TRP A 583 19.47 0.11 1.82
C TRP A 583 19.07 0.06 0.33
N CYS A 584 19.94 0.57 -0.58
CA CYS A 584 19.59 0.64 -1.99
C CYS A 584 19.26 -0.74 -2.61
N PHE A 585 20.01 -1.81 -2.30
CA PHE A 585 19.71 -3.16 -2.77
C PHE A 585 18.47 -3.76 -2.08
N ALA A 586 18.26 -3.50 -0.79
CA ALA A 586 17.05 -3.95 -0.11
C ALA A 586 15.79 -3.32 -0.72
N ALA A 587 15.87 -2.02 -1.03
CA ALA A 587 14.80 -1.29 -1.71
C ALA A 587 14.59 -1.81 -3.14
N LEU A 588 15.67 -2.05 -3.90
CA LEU A 588 15.60 -2.60 -5.25
C LEU A 588 14.99 -4.02 -5.26
N ARG A 589 15.38 -4.91 -4.32
CA ARG A 589 14.75 -6.23 -4.19
C ARG A 589 13.25 -6.13 -3.89
N ARG A 590 12.86 -5.22 -3.00
CA ARG A 590 11.45 -4.96 -2.70
C ARG A 590 10.71 -4.45 -3.93
N LEU A 591 11.29 -3.49 -4.67
CA LEU A 591 10.72 -2.97 -5.89
C LEU A 591 10.58 -4.07 -6.98
N SER A 592 11.61 -4.88 -7.19
CA SER A 592 11.63 -5.95 -8.21
C SER A 592 10.57 -7.05 -8.01
N ARG A 593 10.00 -7.15 -6.81
CA ARG A 593 8.93 -8.11 -6.48
C ARG A 593 7.53 -7.56 -6.71
N ARG A 594 7.40 -6.25 -6.91
CA ARG A 594 6.10 -5.62 -7.15
C ARG A 594 5.57 -5.99 -8.53
N MET A 595 4.25 -6.12 -8.63
CA MET A 595 3.60 -6.26 -9.93
C MET A 595 3.81 -5.01 -10.78
N ALA A 596 3.91 -5.22 -12.10
CA ALA A 596 4.12 -4.16 -13.09
C ALA A 596 5.38 -3.29 -12.87
N THR A 597 6.33 -3.74 -12.04
CA THR A 597 7.63 -3.06 -11.93
C THR A 597 8.34 -3.09 -13.26
N ARG A 598 8.79 -1.93 -13.68
CA ARG A 598 9.64 -1.79 -14.86
C ARG A 598 11.04 -2.27 -14.54
N LEU A 599 11.66 -2.99 -15.47
CA LEU A 599 13.00 -3.57 -15.31
C LEU A 599 13.17 -4.52 -14.09
N PRO A 600 12.22 -5.44 -13.81
CA PRO A 600 12.26 -6.27 -12.59
C PRO A 600 13.47 -7.21 -12.53
N GLY A 601 14.06 -7.59 -13.68
CA GLY A 601 15.22 -8.46 -13.78
C GLY A 601 16.55 -7.83 -13.34
N VAL A 602 16.63 -6.50 -13.32
CA VAL A 602 17.90 -5.77 -13.10
C VAL A 602 18.49 -6.08 -11.72
N CYS A 603 17.66 -6.23 -10.68
CA CYS A 603 18.15 -6.57 -9.35
C CYS A 603 18.97 -7.86 -9.33
N MET A 604 18.42 -8.93 -9.86
CA MET A 604 19.07 -10.24 -9.92
C MET A 604 20.32 -10.20 -10.82
N GLN A 605 20.24 -9.50 -11.93
CA GLN A 605 21.37 -9.31 -12.85
C GLN A 605 22.53 -8.55 -12.19
N LEU A 606 22.26 -7.50 -11.42
CA LEU A 606 23.28 -6.77 -10.66
C LEU A 606 23.89 -7.62 -9.55
N GLU A 607 23.11 -8.40 -8.84
CA GLU A 607 23.62 -9.35 -7.83
C GLU A 607 24.52 -10.42 -8.45
N GLU A 608 24.18 -10.93 -9.64
CA GLU A 608 25.03 -11.86 -10.37
C GLU A 608 26.36 -11.21 -10.80
N ILE A 609 26.34 -9.96 -11.28
CA ILE A 609 27.57 -9.20 -11.57
C ILE A 609 28.46 -9.11 -10.32
N LEU A 610 27.88 -8.72 -9.17
CA LEU A 610 28.61 -8.57 -7.91
C LEU A 610 29.19 -9.90 -7.42
N HIS A 611 28.49 -11.02 -7.57
CA HIS A 611 29.02 -12.34 -7.26
C HIS A 611 30.22 -12.75 -8.14
N LEU A 612 30.22 -12.35 -9.41
CA LEU A 612 31.28 -12.64 -10.35
C LEU A 612 32.47 -11.65 -10.26
N ALA A 613 32.25 -10.48 -9.68
CA ALA A 613 33.19 -9.35 -9.74
C ALA A 613 34.57 -9.68 -9.20
N SER A 614 34.68 -10.34 -8.05
CA SER A 614 35.98 -10.69 -7.46
C SER A 614 36.78 -11.64 -8.37
N ALA A 615 36.14 -12.66 -8.94
CA ALA A 615 36.77 -13.61 -9.83
C ALA A 615 37.17 -12.99 -11.18
N ALA A 616 36.36 -12.04 -11.68
CA ALA A 616 36.65 -11.32 -12.92
C ALA A 616 37.79 -10.30 -12.77
N CYS A 617 37.79 -9.54 -11.65
CA CYS A 617 38.74 -8.45 -11.42
C CYS A 617 40.08 -8.90 -10.83
N PHE A 618 40.06 -9.94 -9.98
CA PHE A 618 41.24 -10.38 -9.20
C PHE A 618 41.53 -11.86 -9.31
N GLY A 619 40.90 -12.58 -10.24
CA GLY A 619 41.16 -14.02 -10.49
C GLY A 619 42.62 -14.23 -10.84
N VAL A 620 43.21 -15.34 -10.32
CA VAL A 620 44.63 -15.64 -10.33
C VAL A 620 45.22 -15.51 -11.75
N PRO A 621 46.22 -14.59 -11.97
CA PRO A 621 47.03 -14.60 -13.16
C PRO A 621 47.95 -15.84 -13.08
N GLY A 622 47.67 -16.88 -13.82
CA GLY A 622 48.62 -18.02 -13.84
C GLY A 622 48.04 -19.41 -14.14
N THR A 623 46.76 -19.55 -14.44
CA THR A 623 46.32 -20.75 -15.15
C THR A 623 46.69 -20.59 -16.61
N THR A 624 47.86 -21.21 -16.95
CA THR A 624 48.36 -21.30 -18.32
C THR A 624 47.28 -21.75 -19.29
N ALA A 625 47.39 -21.34 -20.55
CA ALA A 625 46.43 -21.67 -21.62
C ALA A 625 46.05 -23.17 -21.76
N GLU A 626 46.85 -24.06 -21.18
CA GLU A 626 46.62 -25.49 -21.15
C GLU A 626 45.52 -25.96 -20.18
N HIS A 627 45.24 -25.20 -19.10
CA HIS A 627 44.13 -25.48 -18.19
C HIS A 627 42.77 -24.91 -18.68
N LYS A 628 42.77 -23.97 -19.65
CA LYS A 628 41.55 -23.41 -20.24
C LYS A 628 40.80 -24.37 -21.17
N ALA A 629 41.45 -25.45 -21.62
CA ALA A 629 40.84 -26.41 -22.57
C ALA A 629 39.93 -27.46 -21.92
N SER A 630 39.84 -27.51 -20.59
CA SER A 630 39.12 -28.56 -19.87
C SER A 630 37.78 -28.15 -19.25
N THR A 631 37.41 -26.90 -19.25
CA THR A 631 36.08 -26.47 -18.71
C THR A 631 35.33 -25.61 -19.74
N MET A 632 34.18 -26.09 -20.18
CA MET A 632 33.24 -25.39 -21.09
C MET A 632 32.56 -24.19 -20.46
N ALA A 633 33.05 -23.66 -19.34
CA ALA A 633 32.45 -22.53 -18.63
C ALA A 633 32.95 -21.17 -19.17
N THR A 634 32.05 -20.30 -19.55
CA THR A 634 32.36 -18.93 -19.96
C THR A 634 33.12 -18.17 -18.85
N PRO A 635 34.22 -17.47 -19.16
CA PRO A 635 35.00 -16.71 -18.18
C PRO A 635 34.11 -15.68 -17.41
N PRO A 636 34.38 -15.45 -16.11
CA PRO A 636 33.60 -14.51 -15.32
C PRO A 636 33.51 -13.10 -15.93
N ALA A 637 34.61 -12.60 -16.52
CA ALA A 637 34.64 -11.30 -17.19
C ALA A 637 33.67 -11.25 -18.40
N ASP A 638 33.63 -12.29 -19.22
CA ASP A 638 32.75 -12.35 -20.39
C ASP A 638 31.26 -12.46 -19.96
N ARG A 639 31.02 -13.18 -18.85
CA ARG A 639 29.67 -13.25 -18.26
C ARG A 639 29.19 -11.90 -17.76
N ILE A 640 30.03 -11.15 -17.05
CA ILE A 640 29.70 -9.81 -16.57
C ILE A 640 29.36 -8.91 -17.75
N ASN A 641 30.21 -8.88 -18.79
CA ASN A 641 29.95 -8.07 -19.98
C ASN A 641 28.61 -8.45 -20.65
N ALA A 642 28.31 -9.75 -20.77
CA ALA A 642 27.05 -10.22 -21.33
C ALA A 642 25.82 -9.83 -20.49
N ILE A 643 25.96 -9.81 -19.16
CA ILE A 643 24.87 -9.37 -18.27
C ILE A 643 24.66 -7.86 -18.40
N ILE A 644 25.73 -7.05 -18.46
CA ILE A 644 25.66 -5.60 -18.67
C ILE A 644 24.94 -5.28 -19.98
N GLU A 645 25.33 -5.93 -21.09
CA GLU A 645 24.68 -5.70 -22.38
C GLU A 645 23.19 -6.11 -22.36
N ARG A 646 22.83 -7.13 -21.59
CA ARG A 646 21.42 -7.50 -21.40
C ARG A 646 20.66 -6.42 -20.61
N ILE A 647 21.21 -5.92 -19.50
CA ILE A 647 20.63 -4.82 -18.72
C ILE A 647 20.43 -3.59 -19.64
N CYS A 648 21.43 -3.26 -20.45
CA CYS A 648 21.34 -2.12 -21.37
C CYS A 648 20.26 -2.33 -22.43
N SER A 649 20.14 -3.54 -22.98
CA SER A 649 19.06 -3.89 -23.93
C SER A 649 17.67 -3.83 -23.26
N ASP A 650 17.54 -4.32 -22.02
CA ASP A 650 16.28 -4.25 -21.26
C ASP A 650 15.88 -2.78 -21.02
N ILE A 651 16.85 -1.91 -20.67
CA ILE A 651 16.64 -0.47 -20.51
C ILE A 651 16.14 0.17 -21.81
N VAL A 652 16.77 -0.11 -22.96
CA VAL A 652 16.30 0.43 -24.24
C VAL A 652 14.87 -0.02 -24.54
N GLY A 653 14.55 -1.29 -24.29
CA GLY A 653 13.19 -1.81 -24.45
C GLY A 653 12.19 -1.09 -23.55
N GLU A 654 12.60 -0.67 -22.34
CA GLU A 654 11.73 0.12 -21.45
C GLU A 654 11.55 1.55 -21.94
N LEU A 655 12.63 2.23 -22.35
CA LEU A 655 12.54 3.57 -22.92
C LEU A 655 11.64 3.62 -24.17
N GLN A 656 11.65 2.56 -25.00
CA GLN A 656 10.73 2.43 -26.13
C GLN A 656 9.27 2.28 -25.68
N ARG A 657 9.01 1.49 -24.64
CA ARG A 657 7.67 1.33 -24.07
C ARG A 657 7.11 2.62 -23.49
N GLU A 658 7.97 3.46 -22.92
CA GLU A 658 7.61 4.80 -22.44
C GLU A 658 7.53 5.86 -23.55
N GLY A 659 7.88 5.50 -24.78
CA GLY A 659 7.90 6.45 -25.90
C GLY A 659 9.06 7.44 -25.84
N LEU A 660 10.05 7.23 -24.96
CA LEU A 660 11.21 8.12 -24.81
C LEU A 660 12.27 7.93 -25.88
N THR A 661 12.21 6.86 -26.67
CA THR A 661 13.12 6.60 -27.80
C THR A 661 12.45 5.74 -28.85
N SER A 662 12.82 5.94 -30.10
CA SER A 662 12.50 5.00 -31.20
C SER A 662 13.71 4.18 -31.64
N SER A 663 14.90 4.48 -31.08
CA SER A 663 16.16 3.83 -31.41
C SER A 663 16.25 2.43 -30.79
N GLN A 664 16.86 1.48 -31.53
CA GLN A 664 17.15 0.13 -31.07
C GLN A 664 18.60 -0.05 -30.62
N GLU A 665 19.40 1.00 -30.68
CA GLU A 665 20.82 0.96 -30.29
C GLU A 665 20.95 0.68 -28.79
N THR A 666 21.75 -0.33 -28.45
CA THR A 666 21.94 -0.74 -27.06
C THR A 666 23.05 0.00 -26.34
N PHE A 667 23.88 0.78 -27.03
CA PHE A 667 24.85 1.68 -26.40
C PHE A 667 24.12 2.90 -25.82
N LEU A 668 23.98 2.94 -24.51
CA LEU A 668 23.09 3.85 -23.81
C LEU A 668 23.44 5.34 -23.98
N GLU A 669 24.68 5.68 -24.28
CA GLU A 669 25.06 7.07 -24.59
C GLU A 669 24.26 7.62 -25.78
N TRP A 670 23.92 6.79 -26.75
CA TRP A 670 23.17 7.20 -27.93
C TRP A 670 21.67 7.30 -27.68
N GLN A 671 21.17 6.85 -26.54
CA GLN A 671 19.79 7.03 -26.16
C GLN A 671 19.51 8.39 -25.49
N ARG A 672 20.54 9.05 -24.96
CA ARG A 672 20.41 10.30 -24.23
C ARG A 672 19.74 11.42 -25.04
N PRO A 673 20.14 11.69 -26.32
CA PRO A 673 19.50 12.74 -27.11
C PRO A 673 17.99 12.54 -27.23
N TYR A 674 17.53 11.30 -27.46
CA TYR A 674 16.11 11.01 -27.59
C TYR A 674 15.36 11.30 -26.28
N VAL A 675 15.90 10.92 -25.12
CA VAL A 675 15.28 11.23 -23.83
C VAL A 675 15.25 12.75 -23.59
N GLU A 676 16.33 13.47 -23.94
CA GLU A 676 16.40 14.93 -23.74
C GLU A 676 15.49 15.72 -24.68
N GLU A 677 15.06 15.16 -25.83
CA GLU A 677 14.04 15.74 -26.70
C GLU A 677 12.66 15.86 -26.02
N HIS A 678 12.39 15.09 -24.97
CA HIS A 678 11.16 15.16 -24.19
C HIS A 678 11.18 16.20 -23.08
N ILE A 679 12.34 16.83 -22.79
CA ILE A 679 12.45 17.90 -21.81
C ILE A 679 11.86 19.17 -22.41
N VAL A 680 10.85 19.73 -21.77
CA VAL A 680 10.11 20.90 -22.28
C VAL A 680 10.81 22.21 -21.90
N SER A 681 11.49 22.26 -20.79
CA SER A 681 12.19 23.46 -20.29
C SER A 681 13.51 23.70 -20.99
N ASP A 682 13.74 24.93 -21.45
CA ASP A 682 15.01 25.37 -22.05
C ASP A 682 16.14 25.63 -21.01
N ALA A 683 15.93 25.27 -19.73
CA ALA A 683 16.93 25.50 -18.68
C ALA A 683 18.21 24.70 -18.95
N PRO A 684 19.38 25.36 -19.13
CA PRO A 684 20.60 24.67 -19.54
C PRO A 684 21.07 23.56 -18.57
N CYS A 685 20.69 23.64 -17.29
CA CYS A 685 21.04 22.63 -16.30
C CYS A 685 20.34 21.28 -16.53
N LEU A 686 19.26 21.25 -17.29
CA LEU A 686 18.51 20.03 -17.61
C LEU A 686 19.14 19.25 -18.77
N HIS A 687 19.80 19.94 -19.67
CA HIS A 687 20.44 19.36 -20.83
C HIS A 687 21.89 19.07 -20.52
N SER A 688 22.32 17.85 -20.70
CA SER A 688 23.67 17.39 -20.35
C SER A 688 24.52 17.05 -21.59
N LEU A 689 24.01 17.36 -22.77
CA LEU A 689 24.68 17.20 -24.06
C LEU A 689 25.12 18.53 -24.64
#